data_27e9c564ff29628a071b33be6a6ed340
#
_entry.id   27e9c564ff29628a071b33be6a6ed340
#
_cell.length_a   1.000
_cell.length_b   1.000
_cell.length_c   1.000
_cell.angle_alpha   90.00
_cell.angle_beta   90.00
_cell.angle_gamma   90.00
#
_symmetry.space_group_name_H-M   'P 1'
#
loop_
_entity.id
_entity.type
_entity.pdbx_description
1 polymer ?
#
loop_
_entity_poly.entity_id
_entity_poly.type
_entity_poly.pdbx_seq_one_letter_code
_entity_poly.pdbx_strand_id
1 'polypeptide(L)'
;MKNFIKFLKTDIKIINSYFLFAIILIILISIGYSSYALFSFTKTSSNVIEGKVGKINYTTNFSYTGECTTYITKSDGYYNLEVWGAQGGNYNTTYVGGLGGYSKGIVHLTKGTTLYVCVGGQPQTVTTTKTVVPGGFNGGGNGFNRDYSSTYTYGQSGGGATDIRIGQNSLYARVIVAGGGSGSNNRISGYAGGGLSGVTGQSGYAGTQTSAGSGGSFGQGGSASTSGNNYKYGASGGGGGFYGGGATTSYSDSTNYDKYTGGGSGYVYTSSTASSYPSGCLLNSTYYLTASSTTQGTNTGHGKATITYIGKELDFIDKSGANEPVLASNMIPVYYDETNEVWKKANTSNLDKNNPWYSYNKAGEYKGMWANAVTVKDTNRQTYLNAEPGTTISMDDITTMWVWIPRFNAVTPSNYNGGTKDNPGAINVTFVKANETAIDAFTFGNKSLSGFWYAKFETSHTTLTASTTDNNLGCSNESCSNANGIIIKPNVISLGYNNISNFFYASRSMEQSGNSFGFVKDEVDTHMSKNNEWGAVAYLTQSIHGRCTNSTTCSEVYINNSRGFYTGRSGGAAGKTPINETYTEQTSTYNYNTYGFYTYDDYLLNYNTNTKGNKVKGKGTGASTTGTIYGIYDMSGGTFEYVMGVYNRTINKSGFSSFPDTKYYNNYTGTTYTGHALTETSGWYSDIASFVESEFSWVGRGGDSTDSISAGVFGYTEGFGAAADIVSNHFVITNE
;
A
#
# COMPACT_ATOMS: atom_id res chain seq x y z
N MET A 1 -83.52 -2.76 58.47
CA MET A 1 -82.72 -1.69 57.83
C MET A 1 -81.25 -1.67 58.27
N LYS A 2 -80.90 -1.83 59.56
CA LYS A 2 -79.48 -1.84 59.99
C LYS A 2 -78.61 -2.98 59.41
N ASN A 3 -79.20 -4.17 59.26
CA ASN A 3 -78.47 -5.33 58.71
C ASN A 3 -78.26 -5.24 57.13
N PHE A 4 -79.23 -4.61 56.47
CA PHE A 4 -79.09 -4.38 55.05
C PHE A 4 -78.01 -3.32 54.69
N ILE A 5 -77.92 -2.27 55.46
CA ILE A 5 -76.89 -1.24 55.38
C ILE A 5 -75.50 -1.81 55.68
N LYS A 6 -75.39 -2.76 56.62
CA LYS A 6 -74.12 -3.43 56.98
C LYS A 6 -73.70 -4.34 55.86
N PHE A 7 -74.62 -5.06 55.23
CA PHE A 7 -74.39 -5.90 54.04
C PHE A 7 -73.88 -5.08 52.83
N LEU A 8 -74.63 -4.00 52.53
CA LEU A 8 -74.20 -3.08 51.42
C LEU A 8 -72.82 -2.46 51.68
N LYS A 9 -72.49 -2.11 52.90
CA LYS A 9 -71.16 -1.53 53.22
C LYS A 9 -70.03 -2.61 53.10
N THR A 10 -70.34 -3.88 53.39
CA THR A 10 -69.38 -4.96 53.29
C THR A 10 -69.13 -5.30 51.78
N ASP A 11 -70.18 -5.36 51.00
CA ASP A 11 -70.07 -5.70 49.57
C ASP A 11 -69.37 -4.57 48.80
N ILE A 12 -69.66 -3.30 49.15
CA ILE A 12 -68.95 -2.17 48.53
C ILE A 12 -67.46 -2.18 48.89
N LYS A 13 -67.08 -2.57 50.09
CA LYS A 13 -65.66 -2.69 50.48
C LYS A 13 -64.98 -3.85 49.74
N ILE A 14 -65.65 -4.97 49.55
CA ILE A 14 -65.16 -6.12 48.82
C ILE A 14 -65.04 -5.74 47.34
N ILE A 15 -66.04 -5.14 46.72
CA ILE A 15 -66.00 -4.67 45.34
C ILE A 15 -64.85 -3.68 45.13
N ASN A 16 -64.69 -2.73 45.97
CA ASN A 16 -63.59 -1.77 45.89
C ASN A 16 -62.22 -2.45 46.08
N SER A 17 -62.11 -3.52 46.89
CA SER A 17 -60.86 -4.26 47.09
C SER A 17 -60.52 -5.07 45.82
N TYR A 18 -61.49 -5.73 45.19
CA TYR A 18 -61.27 -6.43 43.93
C TYR A 18 -60.93 -5.46 42.77
N PHE A 19 -61.60 -4.30 42.74
CA PHE A 19 -61.32 -3.26 41.75
C PHE A 19 -59.90 -2.67 41.89
N LEU A 20 -59.45 -2.46 43.11
CA LEU A 20 -58.08 -2.01 43.41
C LEU A 20 -57.06 -3.07 43.06
N PHE A 21 -57.39 -4.38 43.36
CA PHE A 21 -56.52 -5.50 42.98
C PHE A 21 -56.43 -5.65 41.46
N ALA A 22 -57.54 -5.49 40.75
CA ALA A 22 -57.54 -5.50 39.26
C ALA A 22 -56.70 -4.38 38.66
N ILE A 23 -56.78 -3.17 39.20
CA ILE A 23 -55.93 -2.03 38.80
C ILE A 23 -54.46 -2.32 39.05
N ILE A 24 -54.11 -2.85 40.23
CA ILE A 24 -52.73 -3.20 40.57
C ILE A 24 -52.21 -4.31 39.59
N LEU A 25 -53.03 -5.29 39.30
CA LEU A 25 -52.69 -6.36 38.36
C LEU A 25 -52.48 -5.84 36.95
N ILE A 26 -53.32 -4.91 36.46
CA ILE A 26 -53.16 -4.25 35.16
C ILE A 26 -51.87 -3.41 35.13
N ILE A 27 -51.56 -2.71 36.23
CA ILE A 27 -50.30 -1.94 36.34
C ILE A 27 -49.09 -2.89 36.31
N LEU A 28 -49.13 -3.99 37.06
CA LEU A 28 -48.05 -4.98 37.07
C LEU A 28 -47.88 -5.64 35.71
N ILE A 29 -48.97 -5.98 35.02
CA ILE A 29 -48.94 -6.51 33.65
C ILE A 29 -48.37 -5.47 32.66
N SER A 30 -48.78 -4.21 32.78
CA SER A 30 -48.25 -3.15 31.89
C SER A 30 -46.78 -2.87 32.17
N ILE A 31 -46.32 -2.92 33.39
CA ILE A 31 -44.88 -2.83 33.74
C ILE A 31 -44.12 -4.05 33.21
N GLY A 32 -44.71 -5.25 33.37
CA GLY A 32 -44.13 -6.48 32.79
C GLY A 32 -44.01 -6.43 31.26
N TYR A 33 -45.05 -5.97 30.59
CA TYR A 33 -45.02 -5.79 29.11
C TYR A 33 -44.04 -4.70 28.69
N SER A 34 -43.98 -3.58 29.40
CA SER A 34 -43.04 -2.50 29.14
C SER A 34 -41.57 -2.95 29.36
N SER A 35 -41.33 -3.72 30.44
CA SER A 35 -40.02 -4.31 30.72
C SER A 35 -39.64 -5.38 29.69
N TYR A 36 -40.59 -6.24 29.29
CA TYR A 36 -40.38 -7.23 28.23
C TYR A 36 -40.14 -6.58 26.85
N ALA A 37 -40.92 -5.57 26.53
CA ALA A 37 -40.75 -4.79 25.31
C ALA A 37 -39.40 -4.07 25.29
N LEU A 38 -38.99 -3.49 26.41
CA LEU A 38 -37.66 -2.85 26.55
C LEU A 38 -36.53 -3.88 26.48
N PHE A 39 -36.68 -5.03 27.14
CA PHE A 39 -35.72 -6.13 27.08
C PHE A 39 -35.66 -6.80 25.68
N SER A 40 -36.80 -6.96 25.03
CA SER A 40 -36.91 -7.45 23.65
C SER A 40 -36.34 -6.44 22.67
N PHE A 41 -36.59 -5.15 22.86
CA PHE A 41 -36.04 -4.06 22.06
C PHE A 41 -34.53 -3.95 22.22
N THR A 42 -34.01 -4.04 23.44
CA THR A 42 -32.54 -4.07 23.66
C THR A 42 -31.90 -5.32 23.08
N LYS A 43 -32.55 -6.48 23.09
CA LYS A 43 -32.04 -7.74 22.52
C LYS A 43 -32.10 -7.78 20.99
N THR A 44 -33.12 -7.17 20.38
CA THR A 44 -33.21 -6.99 18.91
C THR A 44 -32.37 -5.79 18.43
N SER A 45 -32.23 -4.76 19.25
CA SER A 45 -31.42 -3.59 18.86
C SER A 45 -29.92 -3.85 18.90
N SER A 46 -29.46 -4.87 19.62
CA SER A 46 -28.05 -5.32 19.47
C SER A 46 -27.74 -5.91 18.06
N ASN A 47 -28.78 -6.23 17.28
CA ASN A 47 -28.65 -6.73 15.90
C ASN A 47 -29.13 -5.73 14.82
N VAL A 48 -29.72 -4.57 15.20
CA VAL A 48 -30.37 -3.66 14.23
C VAL A 48 -30.04 -2.17 14.44
N ILE A 49 -29.44 -1.80 15.57
CA ILE A 49 -28.88 -0.46 15.70
C ILE A 49 -27.35 -0.57 15.62
N GLU A 50 -26.82 -0.87 14.44
CA GLU A 50 -25.71 -0.09 13.93
C GLU A 50 -26.24 1.30 13.58
N GLY A 51 -26.85 1.97 14.54
CA GLY A 51 -26.92 3.40 14.52
C GLY A 51 -25.48 3.85 14.52
N LYS A 52 -25.02 4.49 13.44
CA LYS A 52 -23.78 5.27 13.43
C LYS A 52 -23.86 6.23 14.60
N VAL A 53 -23.47 5.79 15.79
CA VAL A 53 -22.99 6.71 16.81
C VAL A 53 -21.79 7.32 16.11
N GLY A 54 -21.93 8.55 15.66
CA GLY A 54 -20.84 9.24 14.96
C GLY A 54 -19.59 9.04 15.80
N LYS A 55 -18.50 8.55 15.19
CA LYS A 55 -17.22 8.37 15.89
C LYS A 55 -16.96 9.66 16.65
N ILE A 56 -16.93 9.61 17.99
CA ILE A 56 -16.59 10.78 18.80
C ILE A 56 -15.07 10.93 18.65
N ASN A 57 -14.66 11.53 17.55
CA ASN A 57 -13.28 11.95 17.38
C ASN A 57 -13.13 13.26 18.15
N TYR A 58 -12.20 13.32 19.09
CA TYR A 58 -11.82 14.57 19.72
C TYR A 58 -10.33 14.80 19.48
N THR A 59 -10.03 16.02 19.03
CA THR A 59 -8.69 16.46 18.69
C THR A 59 -8.21 17.47 19.72
N THR A 60 -6.97 17.34 20.16
CA THR A 60 -6.28 18.32 21.01
C THR A 60 -5.05 18.81 20.27
N ASN A 61 -4.97 20.12 20.09
CA ASN A 61 -3.86 20.78 19.44
C ASN A 61 -2.91 21.38 20.49
N PHE A 62 -1.62 21.32 20.22
CA PHE A 62 -0.55 21.84 21.07
C PHE A 62 0.31 22.82 20.27
N SER A 63 0.43 24.04 20.79
CA SER A 63 1.30 25.08 20.28
C SER A 63 2.52 25.21 21.16
N TYR A 64 3.53 25.92 20.68
CA TYR A 64 4.76 26.21 21.41
C TYR A 64 4.49 27.02 22.67
N THR A 65 5.01 26.57 23.81
CA THR A 65 4.90 27.22 25.13
C THR A 65 6.25 27.46 25.80
N GLY A 66 7.33 26.87 25.28
CA GLY A 66 8.66 26.89 25.90
C GLY A 66 8.87 25.76 26.91
N GLU A 67 7.89 24.90 27.13
CA GLU A 67 7.95 23.74 28.02
C GLU A 67 7.15 22.55 27.46
N CYS A 68 7.33 21.35 28.03
CA CYS A 68 6.54 20.21 27.66
C CYS A 68 5.18 20.21 28.36
N THR A 69 4.10 20.07 27.61
CA THR A 69 2.74 20.01 28.09
C THR A 69 2.32 18.56 28.38
N THR A 70 1.65 18.32 29.50
CA THR A 70 1.11 17.00 29.84
C THR A 70 -0.27 16.81 29.24
N TYR A 71 -0.50 15.64 28.62
CA TYR A 71 -1.81 15.18 28.16
C TYR A 71 -2.10 13.80 28.76
N ILE A 72 -3.32 13.62 29.32
CA ILE A 72 -3.78 12.35 29.86
C ILE A 72 -4.89 11.81 28.96
N THR A 73 -4.75 10.59 28.48
CA THR A 73 -5.75 9.94 27.62
C THR A 73 -7.08 9.78 28.36
N LYS A 74 -8.19 10.16 27.69
CA LYS A 74 -9.54 10.16 28.27
C LYS A 74 -10.27 8.84 28.10
N SER A 75 -9.84 8.00 27.17
CA SER A 75 -10.49 6.73 26.80
C SER A 75 -9.46 5.69 26.39
N ASP A 76 -9.81 4.40 26.55
CA ASP A 76 -9.09 3.32 25.88
C ASP A 76 -9.35 3.40 24.38
N GLY A 77 -8.33 3.15 23.57
CA GLY A 77 -8.46 3.08 22.13
C GLY A 77 -7.29 3.69 21.36
N TYR A 78 -7.53 3.98 20.11
CA TYR A 78 -6.50 4.42 19.16
C TYR A 78 -6.41 5.95 19.12
N TYR A 79 -5.18 6.43 19.08
CA TYR A 79 -4.83 7.84 19.01
C TYR A 79 -3.92 8.08 17.81
N ASN A 80 -4.32 8.98 16.91
CA ASN A 80 -3.44 9.51 15.86
C ASN A 80 -2.61 10.63 16.47
N LEU A 81 -1.29 10.48 16.38
CA LEU A 81 -0.30 11.43 16.84
C LEU A 81 0.34 12.11 15.63
N GLU A 82 0.36 13.43 15.60
CA GLU A 82 0.97 14.21 14.55
C GLU A 82 1.85 15.29 15.16
N VAL A 83 3.07 15.43 14.66
CA VAL A 83 4.04 16.38 15.17
C VAL A 83 4.76 17.09 14.03
N TRP A 84 5.01 18.39 14.19
CA TRP A 84 5.76 19.23 13.27
C TRP A 84 6.92 19.89 14.01
N GLY A 85 8.15 19.71 13.53
CA GLY A 85 9.34 20.34 14.08
C GLY A 85 9.36 21.85 13.83
N ALA A 86 10.18 22.57 14.56
CA ALA A 86 10.34 24.01 14.35
C ALA A 86 11.29 24.33 13.22
N GLN A 87 11.04 25.45 12.54
CA GLN A 87 11.98 26.06 11.60
C GLN A 87 13.23 26.56 12.35
N GLY A 88 14.39 26.53 11.71
CA GLY A 88 15.61 27.17 12.19
C GLY A 88 15.51 28.69 12.22
N GLY A 89 16.48 29.35 12.87
CA GLY A 89 16.56 30.78 12.92
C GLY A 89 16.82 31.42 11.56
N ASN A 90 16.07 32.45 11.24
CA ASN A 90 16.23 33.23 10.02
C ASN A 90 17.29 34.33 10.22
N TYR A 91 18.16 34.56 9.25
CA TYR A 91 18.99 35.75 9.23
C TYR A 91 18.17 36.95 8.72
N ASN A 92 17.48 36.80 7.61
CA ASN A 92 16.57 37.76 7.02
C ASN A 92 15.53 37.08 6.13
N THR A 93 14.81 37.80 5.31
CA THR A 93 13.78 37.26 4.40
C THR A 93 14.36 36.50 3.19
N THR A 94 15.64 36.70 2.85
CA THR A 94 16.33 36.00 1.76
C THR A 94 16.99 34.71 2.25
N TYR A 95 17.64 34.77 3.42
CA TYR A 95 18.31 33.63 4.04
C TYR A 95 17.51 33.17 5.26
N VAL A 96 16.65 32.20 5.04
CA VAL A 96 15.74 31.64 6.05
C VAL A 96 16.29 30.36 6.66
N GLY A 97 15.95 30.11 7.89
CA GLY A 97 16.25 28.82 8.56
C GLY A 97 15.59 27.65 7.84
N GLY A 98 16.20 26.47 7.96
CA GLY A 98 15.64 25.24 7.40
C GLY A 98 14.25 24.95 7.97
N LEU A 99 13.34 24.43 7.16
CA LEU A 99 12.00 24.07 7.58
C LEU A 99 12.02 22.90 8.56
N GLY A 100 11.08 22.86 9.51
CA GLY A 100 10.86 21.72 10.38
C GLY A 100 10.20 20.55 9.63
N GLY A 101 10.46 19.31 10.08
CA GLY A 101 9.87 18.11 9.52
C GLY A 101 8.46 17.83 10.05
N TYR A 102 7.86 16.74 9.56
CA TYR A 102 6.56 16.21 10.00
C TYR A 102 6.69 14.72 10.29
N SER A 103 6.00 14.24 11.34
CA SER A 103 5.84 12.81 11.59
C SER A 103 4.43 12.52 12.09
N LYS A 104 3.89 11.35 11.71
CA LYS A 104 2.59 10.87 12.16
C LYS A 104 2.61 9.38 12.47
N GLY A 105 1.64 8.92 13.26
CA GLY A 105 1.42 7.51 13.52
C GLY A 105 0.26 7.27 14.48
N ILE A 106 -0.30 6.07 14.45
CA ILE A 106 -1.42 5.64 15.28
C ILE A 106 -0.91 4.68 16.35
N VAL A 107 -1.29 4.92 17.61
CA VAL A 107 -0.96 4.06 18.74
C VAL A 107 -2.21 3.70 19.53
N HIS A 108 -2.28 2.47 20.06
CA HIS A 108 -3.30 2.09 21.03
C HIS A 108 -2.87 2.50 22.44
N LEU A 109 -3.70 3.27 23.14
CA LEU A 109 -3.42 3.73 24.51
C LEU A 109 -4.61 3.42 25.42
N THR A 110 -4.32 3.08 26.67
CA THR A 110 -5.33 2.91 27.72
C THR A 110 -5.70 4.26 28.32
N LYS A 111 -6.91 4.38 28.85
CA LYS A 111 -7.37 5.55 29.62
C LYS A 111 -6.42 5.81 30.78
N GLY A 112 -6.06 7.07 30.99
CA GLY A 112 -5.13 7.48 32.03
C GLY A 112 -3.65 7.42 31.66
N THR A 113 -3.31 6.98 30.43
CA THR A 113 -1.93 7.05 29.94
C THR A 113 -1.47 8.50 29.86
N THR A 114 -0.33 8.80 30.46
CA THR A 114 0.26 10.15 30.46
C THR A 114 1.19 10.31 29.26
N LEU A 115 0.97 11.36 28.48
CA LEU A 115 1.81 11.79 27.37
C LEU A 115 2.43 13.14 27.68
N TYR A 116 3.70 13.32 27.38
CA TYR A 116 4.40 14.61 27.43
C TYR A 116 4.63 15.10 26.01
N VAL A 117 4.02 16.22 25.65
CA VAL A 117 4.09 16.83 24.33
C VAL A 117 5.06 18.00 24.40
N CYS A 118 6.23 17.83 23.79
CA CYS A 118 7.29 18.83 23.79
C CYS A 118 7.35 19.49 22.40
N VAL A 119 6.81 20.69 22.28
CA VAL A 119 6.72 21.41 21.01
C VAL A 119 7.96 22.26 20.76
N GLY A 120 8.63 22.01 19.64
CA GLY A 120 9.87 22.69 19.27
C GLY A 120 9.72 24.21 19.12
N GLY A 121 10.71 24.96 19.61
CA GLY A 121 10.77 26.40 19.46
C GLY A 121 11.54 26.81 18.19
N GLN A 122 11.01 27.78 17.42
CA GLN A 122 11.81 28.52 16.46
C GLN A 122 12.65 29.55 17.21
N PRO A 123 13.99 29.60 17.05
CA PRO A 123 14.79 30.61 17.69
C PRO A 123 14.53 31.99 17.07
N GLN A 124 14.68 33.01 17.89
CA GLN A 124 14.61 34.41 17.41
C GLN A 124 15.85 34.80 16.61
N THR A 125 15.68 35.67 15.63
CA THR A 125 16.78 36.29 14.90
C THR A 125 17.60 37.20 15.82
N VAL A 126 18.90 36.96 15.90
CA VAL A 126 19.84 37.79 16.67
C VAL A 126 20.92 38.33 15.73
N THR A 127 21.08 39.64 15.70
CA THR A 127 22.06 40.34 14.86
C THR A 127 23.17 41.05 15.67
N THR A 128 23.17 40.84 16.99
CA THR A 128 24.26 41.35 17.87
C THR A 128 25.51 40.53 17.63
N THR A 129 26.64 41.23 17.41
CA THR A 129 27.95 40.60 17.18
C THR A 129 28.56 40.05 18.46
N LYS A 130 29.52 39.13 18.35
CA LYS A 130 30.20 38.43 19.46
C LYS A 130 29.26 37.74 20.42
N THR A 131 28.14 37.25 19.92
CA THR A 131 27.05 36.70 20.74
C THR A 131 26.69 35.29 20.34
N VAL A 132 26.50 34.44 21.33
CA VAL A 132 25.84 33.12 21.14
C VAL A 132 24.35 33.38 20.87
N VAL A 133 23.85 32.81 19.79
CA VAL A 133 22.42 32.82 19.46
C VAL A 133 21.81 31.53 20.06
N PRO A 134 20.90 31.63 21.05
CA PRO A 134 20.34 30.45 21.71
C PRO A 134 19.56 29.58 20.74
N GLY A 135 19.71 28.25 20.86
CA GLY A 135 18.95 27.28 20.08
C GLY A 135 17.48 27.24 20.45
N GLY A 136 16.64 26.78 19.53
CA GLY A 136 15.22 26.59 19.77
C GLY A 136 14.96 25.54 20.87
N PHE A 137 13.91 25.78 21.66
CA PHE A 137 13.49 24.83 22.70
C PHE A 137 13.30 23.42 22.14
N ASN A 138 13.61 22.41 22.93
CA ASN A 138 13.59 21.00 22.63
C ASN A 138 14.67 20.60 21.57
N GLY A 139 15.90 20.99 21.84
CA GLY A 139 17.09 20.45 21.24
C GLY A 139 17.67 21.19 20.03
N GLY A 140 17.28 22.43 19.73
CA GLY A 140 17.96 23.22 18.75
C GLY A 140 19.39 23.58 19.18
N GLY A 141 20.37 23.49 18.28
CA GLY A 141 21.77 23.87 18.54
C GLY A 141 21.98 25.38 18.50
N ASN A 142 22.90 25.90 19.32
CA ASN A 142 23.23 27.34 19.33
C ASN A 142 23.95 27.76 18.05
N GLY A 143 23.61 28.95 17.54
CA GLY A 143 24.40 29.67 16.55
C GLY A 143 25.42 30.59 17.19
N PHE A 144 26.30 31.22 16.38
CA PHE A 144 27.24 32.20 16.86
C PHE A 144 27.45 33.33 15.83
N ASN A 145 27.25 34.59 16.28
CA ASN A 145 27.51 35.82 15.51
C ASN A 145 28.89 36.33 15.81
N ARG A 146 29.68 36.55 14.78
CA ARG A 146 31.07 37.07 14.90
C ARG A 146 31.21 38.51 14.46
N ASP A 147 32.28 39.13 14.97
CA ASP A 147 32.79 40.43 14.55
C ASP A 147 34.27 40.26 14.20
N TYR A 148 34.63 40.40 12.93
CA TYR A 148 35.99 40.36 12.47
C TYR A 148 36.25 41.50 11.47
N SER A 149 37.00 42.52 11.88
CA SER A 149 37.59 43.62 11.09
C SER A 149 36.88 43.93 9.75
N SER A 150 35.73 44.58 9.79
CA SER A 150 34.95 45.07 8.66
C SER A 150 33.99 44.10 7.95
N THR A 151 33.91 42.81 8.36
CA THR A 151 32.93 41.88 7.76
C THR A 151 32.17 41.14 8.86
N TYR A 152 30.96 41.59 9.11
CA TYR A 152 30.05 40.92 10.07
C TYR A 152 29.51 39.62 9.47
N THR A 153 29.52 38.57 10.22
CA THR A 153 28.93 37.29 9.82
C THR A 153 28.01 36.75 10.92
N TYR A 154 26.82 36.44 10.52
CA TYR A 154 25.73 36.10 11.42
C TYR A 154 25.34 34.64 11.21
N GLY A 155 25.51 33.77 12.23
CA GLY A 155 25.08 32.39 12.24
C GLY A 155 23.89 32.21 13.18
N GLN A 156 22.74 31.91 12.65
CA GLN A 156 21.51 31.69 13.41
C GLN A 156 21.41 30.25 13.97
N SER A 157 20.57 30.05 14.94
CA SER A 157 20.44 28.80 15.67
C SER A 157 19.54 27.80 14.99
N GLY A 158 19.67 26.49 15.34
CA GLY A 158 18.77 25.46 14.92
C GLY A 158 17.42 25.52 15.64
N GLY A 159 16.35 25.14 14.92
CA GLY A 159 15.01 24.93 15.47
C GLY A 159 14.92 23.67 16.32
N GLY A 160 14.03 23.66 17.33
CA GLY A 160 13.81 22.50 18.17
C GLY A 160 12.98 21.41 17.50
N ALA A 161 13.16 20.17 17.94
CA ALA A 161 12.28 19.07 17.55
C ALA A 161 10.91 19.19 18.25
N THR A 162 9.86 18.64 17.65
CA THR A 162 8.62 18.38 18.36
C THR A 162 8.50 16.89 18.58
N ASP A 163 8.23 16.46 19.81
CA ASP A 163 8.08 15.03 20.13
C ASP A 163 6.95 14.77 21.14
N ILE A 164 6.46 13.53 21.16
CA ILE A 164 5.55 13.01 22.17
C ILE A 164 6.23 11.85 22.87
N ARG A 165 6.19 11.89 24.23
CA ARG A 165 6.79 10.92 25.13
C ARG A 165 5.71 10.21 25.91
N ILE A 166 5.84 8.90 26.13
CA ILE A 166 4.85 8.09 26.85
C ILE A 166 5.37 7.72 28.23
N GLY A 167 4.55 8.00 29.26
CA GLY A 167 4.78 7.60 30.64
C GLY A 167 5.80 8.45 31.40
N GLN A 168 6.86 8.90 30.77
CA GLN A 168 7.93 9.69 31.40
C GLN A 168 8.37 10.86 30.50
N ASN A 169 8.68 12.01 31.11
CA ASN A 169 9.27 13.14 30.39
C ASN A 169 10.77 12.93 30.18
N SER A 170 11.13 11.93 29.36
CA SER A 170 12.48 11.51 29.04
C SER A 170 12.68 11.43 27.53
N LEU A 171 13.88 11.77 27.05
CA LEU A 171 14.26 11.54 25.64
C LEU A 171 14.18 10.05 25.23
N TYR A 172 14.31 9.14 26.22
CA TYR A 172 14.22 7.69 26.00
C TYR A 172 12.78 7.15 25.98
N ALA A 173 11.76 8.03 26.15
CA ALA A 173 10.34 7.71 26.07
C ALA A 173 9.64 8.30 24.84
N ARG A 174 10.39 8.80 23.86
CA ARG A 174 9.85 9.44 22.64
C ARG A 174 9.29 8.40 21.68
N VAL A 175 7.98 8.38 21.50
CA VAL A 175 7.29 7.48 20.57
C VAL A 175 7.28 8.04 19.14
N ILE A 176 7.28 9.37 19.01
CA ILE A 176 7.26 10.07 17.72
C ILE A 176 8.05 11.38 17.83
N VAL A 177 8.81 11.71 16.78
CA VAL A 177 9.65 12.91 16.72
C VAL A 177 9.58 13.52 15.32
N ALA A 178 9.38 14.83 15.22
CA ALA A 178 9.63 15.60 14.01
C ALA A 178 10.86 16.50 14.21
N GLY A 179 11.86 16.35 13.36
CA GLY A 179 13.10 17.08 13.47
C GLY A 179 12.97 18.58 13.15
N GLY A 180 13.72 19.42 13.84
CA GLY A 180 13.86 20.84 13.56
C GLY A 180 14.88 21.12 12.45
N GLY A 181 14.71 22.24 11.75
CA GLY A 181 15.65 22.72 10.73
C GLY A 181 16.90 23.37 11.32
N SER A 182 18.02 23.40 10.59
CA SER A 182 19.22 24.14 10.97
C SER A 182 19.03 25.65 10.82
N GLY A 183 19.83 26.44 11.53
CA GLY A 183 19.88 27.90 11.34
C GLY A 183 20.43 28.30 9.97
N SER A 184 20.04 29.48 9.50
CA SER A 184 20.66 30.15 8.34
C SER A 184 21.85 30.99 8.74
N ASN A 185 22.57 31.54 7.77
CA ASN A 185 23.54 32.59 7.97
C ASN A 185 23.34 33.73 6.92
N ASN A 186 24.22 34.71 6.88
CA ASN A 186 24.10 35.80 5.93
C ASN A 186 24.53 35.47 4.48
N ARG A 187 24.62 34.17 4.13
CA ARG A 187 24.98 33.67 2.80
C ARG A 187 24.11 32.53 2.29
N ILE A 188 23.65 31.65 3.16
CA ILE A 188 22.79 30.55 2.78
C ILE A 188 21.63 30.35 3.75
N SER A 189 20.55 29.80 3.24
CA SER A 189 19.44 29.30 4.04
C SER A 189 19.83 28.03 4.78
N GLY A 190 19.13 27.76 5.90
CA GLY A 190 19.31 26.55 6.68
C GLY A 190 18.76 25.31 5.97
N TYR A 191 19.13 24.14 6.46
CA TYR A 191 18.74 22.84 5.93
C TYR A 191 17.57 22.25 6.72
N ALA A 192 16.64 21.62 6.00
CA ALA A 192 15.41 21.09 6.59
C ALA A 192 15.65 19.92 7.55
N GLY A 193 14.83 19.86 8.59
CA GLY A 193 14.72 18.70 9.50
C GLY A 193 13.65 17.72 9.08
N GLY A 194 13.57 16.59 9.78
CA GLY A 194 12.58 15.52 9.58
C GLY A 194 13.03 14.43 8.62
N GLY A 195 12.09 13.55 8.25
CA GLY A 195 12.42 12.36 7.47
C GLY A 195 13.24 11.34 8.26
N LEU A 196 13.70 10.27 7.60
CA LEU A 196 14.64 9.31 8.18
C LEU A 196 16.02 9.94 8.43
N SER A 197 16.35 10.98 7.70
CA SER A 197 17.54 11.80 7.86
C SER A 197 17.19 13.26 7.61
N GLY A 198 17.72 14.17 8.40
CA GLY A 198 17.64 15.60 8.09
C GLY A 198 18.41 15.92 6.80
N VAL A 199 18.17 17.12 6.23
CA VAL A 199 18.89 17.62 5.07
C VAL A 199 20.21 18.27 5.50
N THR A 200 21.24 18.20 4.67
CA THR A 200 22.53 18.84 4.89
C THR A 200 23.21 19.19 3.56
N GLY A 201 24.03 20.22 3.56
CA GLY A 201 24.89 20.56 2.41
C GLY A 201 26.20 19.79 2.36
N GLN A 202 26.56 19.06 3.44
CA GLN A 202 27.81 18.33 3.57
C GLN A 202 27.55 17.02 4.32
N SER A 203 28.09 15.91 3.81
CA SER A 203 28.00 14.58 4.45
C SER A 203 28.47 14.63 5.91
N GLY A 204 27.78 13.91 6.79
CA GLY A 204 28.09 13.83 8.21
C GLY A 204 27.49 14.95 9.08
N TYR A 205 26.68 15.84 8.52
CA TYR A 205 26.04 16.93 9.28
C TYR A 205 24.53 16.75 9.47
N ALA A 206 23.85 15.84 8.79
CA ALA A 206 22.47 15.51 9.07
C ALA A 206 22.33 14.60 10.30
N GLY A 207 21.29 14.78 11.09
CA GLY A 207 20.83 13.76 12.05
C GLY A 207 20.18 12.61 11.28
N THR A 208 20.48 11.34 11.68
CA THR A 208 19.93 10.12 11.06
C THR A 208 19.12 9.29 12.08
N GLN A 209 18.72 8.09 11.73
CA GLN A 209 18.03 7.18 12.67
C GLN A 209 18.97 6.61 13.74
N THR A 210 20.27 6.62 13.52
CA THR A 210 21.26 5.94 14.38
C THR A 210 22.39 6.84 14.85
N SER A 211 22.54 8.02 14.27
CA SER A 211 23.65 8.95 14.59
C SER A 211 23.26 10.40 14.45
N ALA A 212 23.86 11.23 15.28
CA ALA A 212 23.78 12.69 15.14
C ALA A 212 24.75 13.22 14.08
N GLY A 213 24.45 14.38 13.53
CA GLY A 213 25.40 15.17 12.76
C GLY A 213 26.54 15.68 13.66
N SER A 214 27.64 16.13 13.02
CA SER A 214 28.86 16.57 13.70
C SER A 214 28.59 17.61 14.82
N GLY A 215 29.01 17.30 16.03
CA GLY A 215 28.77 18.13 17.22
C GLY A 215 27.36 18.02 17.81
N GLY A 216 26.47 17.24 17.22
CA GLY A 216 25.15 16.92 17.77
C GLY A 216 25.16 15.65 18.64
N SER A 217 24.00 15.33 19.22
CA SER A 217 23.77 14.12 20.02
C SER A 217 22.32 13.65 19.93
N PHE A 218 21.99 12.59 20.66
CA PHE A 218 20.63 12.11 20.82
C PHE A 218 19.74 13.21 21.42
N GLY A 219 18.76 13.68 20.66
CA GLY A 219 17.85 14.76 21.04
C GLY A 219 18.35 16.18 20.80
N GLN A 220 19.64 16.38 20.57
CA GLN A 220 20.24 17.70 20.59
C GLN A 220 21.04 18.01 19.31
N GLY A 221 20.73 19.11 18.65
CA GLY A 221 21.48 19.68 17.54
C GLY A 221 22.85 20.22 17.98
N GLY A 222 23.83 20.12 17.09
CA GLY A 222 25.17 20.64 17.32
C GLY A 222 25.16 22.17 17.49
N SER A 223 25.99 22.63 18.41
CA SER A 223 26.19 24.09 18.63
C SER A 223 27.44 24.58 17.90
N ALA A 224 27.35 25.76 17.34
CA ALA A 224 28.46 26.46 16.72
C ALA A 224 29.61 26.65 17.70
N SER A 225 30.86 26.53 17.24
CA SER A 225 32.04 26.80 18.08
C SER A 225 32.15 28.28 18.42
N THR A 226 32.45 28.58 19.68
CA THR A 226 32.70 29.92 20.19
C THR A 226 34.19 30.22 20.38
N SER A 227 35.09 29.23 20.16
CA SER A 227 36.53 29.34 20.41
C SER A 227 37.36 29.34 19.11
N GLY A 228 38.46 30.09 19.11
CA GLY A 228 39.47 30.11 18.06
C GLY A 228 39.66 31.50 17.36
N ASN A 229 40.91 31.93 17.17
CA ASN A 229 41.29 33.21 16.59
C ASN A 229 41.17 33.26 15.06
N ASN A 230 40.88 32.17 14.36
CA ASN A 230 40.93 32.06 12.90
C ASN A 230 39.55 32.07 12.21
N TYR A 231 38.50 32.33 12.92
CA TYR A 231 37.15 32.24 12.35
C TYR A 231 36.65 33.59 11.83
N LYS A 232 36.63 33.74 10.52
CA LYS A 232 36.15 34.94 9.86
C LYS A 232 34.64 35.07 9.73
N TYR A 233 33.89 33.98 10.05
CA TYR A 233 32.45 33.87 9.69
C TYR A 233 31.63 33.33 10.84
N GLY A 234 30.37 33.79 10.96
CA GLY A 234 29.41 33.26 11.91
C GLY A 234 29.01 31.83 11.54
N ALA A 235 28.77 30.97 12.53
CA ALA A 235 28.44 29.60 12.33
C ALA A 235 27.02 29.32 12.82
N SER A 236 26.23 28.61 11.99
CA SER A 236 24.85 28.26 12.31
C SER A 236 24.74 26.95 13.15
N GLY A 237 23.71 26.90 13.99
CA GLY A 237 23.41 25.73 14.81
C GLY A 237 22.61 24.67 14.04
N GLY A 238 22.79 23.40 14.41
CA GLY A 238 22.04 22.27 13.87
C GLY A 238 20.64 22.13 14.46
N GLY A 239 19.69 21.55 13.70
CA GLY A 239 18.33 21.29 14.16
C GLY A 239 18.25 20.19 15.22
N GLY A 240 17.30 20.30 16.17
CA GLY A 240 16.94 19.23 17.10
C GLY A 240 16.27 18.05 16.37
N GLY A 241 16.33 16.85 16.95
CA GLY A 241 15.73 15.66 16.29
C GLY A 241 15.67 14.43 17.17
N PHE A 242 15.34 13.27 16.61
CA PHE A 242 15.62 12.01 17.29
C PHE A 242 17.13 11.90 17.54
N TYR A 243 17.91 12.11 16.47
CA TYR A 243 19.28 12.60 16.56
C TYR A 243 19.38 13.99 15.94
N GLY A 244 20.09 14.89 16.60
CA GLY A 244 20.24 16.26 16.14
C GLY A 244 21.15 16.40 14.93
N GLY A 245 20.88 17.41 14.11
CA GLY A 245 21.74 17.82 13.03
C GLY A 245 23.03 18.46 13.54
N GLY A 246 24.07 18.45 12.72
CA GLY A 246 25.38 19.00 13.06
C GLY A 246 25.48 20.52 12.93
N ALA A 247 26.54 21.04 13.52
CA ALA A 247 26.99 22.42 13.35
C ALA A 247 28.51 22.46 13.13
N THR A 248 29.02 23.60 12.63
CA THR A 248 30.44 23.80 12.45
C THR A 248 31.13 23.92 13.79
N THR A 249 31.92 22.94 14.20
CA THR A 249 32.64 22.91 15.47
C THR A 249 34.14 23.24 15.33
N SER A 250 34.72 23.06 14.15
CA SER A 250 36.10 23.45 13.85
C SER A 250 36.24 23.82 12.38
N TYR A 251 37.21 24.68 12.03
CA TYR A 251 37.31 25.27 10.73
C TYR A 251 38.74 25.29 10.16
N SER A 252 38.94 24.82 8.95
CA SER A 252 40.22 24.87 8.24
C SER A 252 40.14 25.39 6.77
N ASP A 253 38.93 25.58 6.22
CA ASP A 253 38.79 25.97 4.80
C ASP A 253 37.89 27.20 4.61
N SER A 254 38.36 28.17 3.81
CA SER A 254 37.73 29.46 3.56
C SER A 254 36.60 29.43 2.51
N THR A 255 36.34 28.30 1.85
CA THR A 255 35.45 28.26 0.67
C THR A 255 34.13 27.51 0.87
N ASN A 256 33.99 26.67 1.90
CA ASN A 256 32.84 25.74 2.06
C ASN A 256 32.11 25.81 3.40
N TYR A 257 32.39 26.76 4.27
CA TYR A 257 31.81 26.85 5.65
C TYR A 257 30.30 26.99 5.71
N ASP A 258 29.65 27.36 4.65
CA ASP A 258 28.19 27.56 4.60
C ASP A 258 27.43 26.23 4.57
N LYS A 259 28.09 25.10 4.27
CA LYS A 259 27.48 23.77 4.10
C LYS A 259 27.53 22.89 5.35
N TYR A 260 28.23 23.30 6.40
CA TYR A 260 28.55 22.52 7.58
C TYR A 260 27.48 22.60 8.67
N THR A 261 26.21 22.52 8.28
CA THR A 261 25.08 22.40 9.20
C THR A 261 24.08 21.40 8.65
N GLY A 262 23.22 20.88 9.52
CA GLY A 262 22.18 19.95 9.12
C GLY A 262 20.93 20.03 9.97
N GLY A 263 19.81 19.59 9.42
CA GLY A 263 18.57 19.38 10.16
C GLY A 263 18.64 18.10 11.01
N GLY A 264 17.83 18.04 12.07
CA GLY A 264 17.65 16.84 12.88
C GLY A 264 16.74 15.82 12.22
N SER A 265 16.89 14.53 12.56
CA SER A 265 16.03 13.47 12.02
C SER A 265 14.65 13.43 12.68
N GLY A 266 13.63 13.01 11.95
CA GLY A 266 12.38 12.54 12.50
C GLY A 266 12.51 11.11 13.04
N TYR A 267 11.49 10.62 13.74
CA TYR A 267 11.43 9.24 14.22
C TYR A 267 9.99 8.82 14.48
N VAL A 268 9.69 7.56 14.21
CA VAL A 268 8.45 6.88 14.57
C VAL A 268 8.80 5.52 15.18
N TYR A 269 8.32 5.25 16.40
CA TYR A 269 8.60 4.00 17.11
C TYR A 269 7.71 2.88 16.58
N THR A 270 8.26 1.99 15.78
CA THR A 270 7.58 0.84 15.15
C THR A 270 8.29 -0.46 15.46
N SER A 271 7.73 -1.58 15.09
CA SER A 271 8.40 -2.89 15.21
C SER A 271 9.75 -2.93 14.43
N SER A 272 9.84 -2.23 13.30
CA SER A 272 11.07 -2.18 12.48
C SER A 272 12.09 -1.15 12.99
N THR A 273 11.66 -0.03 13.58
CA THR A 273 12.57 1.03 14.04
C THR A 273 12.99 0.88 15.50
N ALA A 274 12.32 0.05 16.28
CA ALA A 274 12.61 -0.14 17.70
C ALA A 274 14.06 -0.59 17.97
N SER A 275 14.66 -1.37 17.09
CA SER A 275 16.06 -1.84 17.18
C SER A 275 17.09 -0.72 17.03
N SER A 276 16.74 0.41 16.39
CA SER A 276 17.62 1.58 16.24
C SER A 276 17.54 2.56 17.43
N TYR A 277 16.67 2.29 18.41
CA TYR A 277 16.58 3.12 19.60
C TYR A 277 17.84 2.94 20.47
N PRO A 278 18.42 4.03 21.01
CA PRO A 278 19.60 3.91 21.89
C PRO A 278 19.33 3.06 23.13
N SER A 279 20.38 2.51 23.71
CA SER A 279 20.30 1.82 25.00
C SER A 279 19.62 2.68 26.05
N GLY A 280 18.68 2.09 26.81
CA GLY A 280 17.86 2.79 27.79
C GLY A 280 16.45 3.18 27.30
N CYS A 281 16.00 2.70 26.14
CA CYS A 281 14.61 2.87 25.67
C CYS A 281 13.61 2.47 26.76
N LEU A 282 12.66 3.36 27.05
CA LEU A 282 11.61 3.16 28.06
C LEU A 282 10.28 2.71 27.45
N LEU A 283 10.24 2.52 26.12
CA LEU A 283 9.09 2.03 25.38
C LEU A 283 9.17 0.51 25.20
N ASN A 284 8.03 -0.10 24.98
CA ASN A 284 7.91 -1.52 24.65
C ASN A 284 6.98 -1.72 23.43
N SER A 285 6.80 -2.96 22.98
CA SER A 285 6.01 -3.29 21.80
C SER A 285 4.54 -2.84 21.84
N THR A 286 3.97 -2.57 23.03
CA THR A 286 2.62 -2.05 23.19
C THR A 286 2.45 -0.66 22.57
N TYR A 287 3.55 0.10 22.46
CA TYR A 287 3.55 1.46 21.94
C TYR A 287 4.02 1.57 20.47
N TYR A 288 4.10 0.45 19.74
CA TYR A 288 4.41 0.50 18.31
C TYR A 288 3.35 1.29 17.55
N LEU A 289 3.82 2.28 16.80
CA LEU A 289 2.99 3.05 15.89
C LEU A 289 2.68 2.23 14.62
N THR A 290 1.43 2.29 14.19
CA THR A 290 0.98 1.82 12.88
C THR A 290 0.62 3.01 11.99
N ALA A 291 0.47 2.80 10.69
CA ALA A 291 0.15 3.85 9.72
C ALA A 291 1.07 5.09 9.90
N SER A 292 2.35 4.85 10.12
CA SER A 292 3.32 5.88 10.49
C SER A 292 4.15 6.37 9.31
N SER A 293 4.52 7.63 9.34
CA SER A 293 5.45 8.22 8.37
C SER A 293 6.23 9.39 8.96
N THR A 294 7.34 9.75 8.32
CA THR A 294 8.11 10.94 8.61
C THR A 294 8.54 11.62 7.32
N THR A 295 8.48 12.96 7.27
CA THR A 295 8.74 13.78 6.09
C THR A 295 9.64 14.95 6.43
N GLN A 296 10.51 15.34 5.49
CA GLN A 296 11.40 16.48 5.62
C GLN A 296 10.68 17.80 5.28
N GLY A 297 11.07 18.89 5.95
CA GLY A 297 10.89 20.26 5.47
C GLY A 297 9.46 20.71 5.18
N THR A 298 8.54 20.51 6.11
CA THR A 298 7.11 20.81 5.89
C THR A 298 6.58 21.98 6.73
N ASN A 299 7.29 22.40 7.80
CA ASN A 299 6.77 23.38 8.77
C ASN A 299 7.61 24.64 8.86
N THR A 300 6.93 25.79 8.88
CA THR A 300 7.51 27.12 9.15
C THR A 300 7.17 27.56 10.57
N GLY A 301 8.00 28.42 11.16
CA GLY A 301 7.74 28.95 12.49
C GLY A 301 8.01 27.95 13.61
N HIS A 302 7.31 28.12 14.73
CA HIS A 302 7.34 27.16 15.82
C HIS A 302 6.77 25.80 15.39
N GLY A 303 7.19 24.75 16.08
CA GLY A 303 6.56 23.43 15.96
C GLY A 303 5.11 23.44 16.41
N LYS A 304 4.44 22.33 16.21
CA LYS A 304 3.08 22.05 16.72
C LYS A 304 2.88 20.55 16.87
N ALA A 305 1.89 20.16 17.63
CA ALA A 305 1.46 18.76 17.73
C ALA A 305 -0.06 18.65 17.79
N THR A 306 -0.56 17.50 17.34
CA THR A 306 -1.98 17.17 17.40
C THR A 306 -2.14 15.75 17.90
N ILE A 307 -3.06 15.54 18.85
CA ILE A 307 -3.49 14.23 19.34
C ILE A 307 -4.98 14.07 19.05
N THR A 308 -5.32 13.11 18.20
CA THR A 308 -6.72 12.81 17.84
C THR A 308 -7.09 11.41 18.30
N TYR A 309 -8.10 11.30 19.18
CA TYR A 309 -8.73 10.03 19.49
C TYR A 309 -9.59 9.58 18.31
N ILE A 310 -9.37 8.38 17.80
CA ILE A 310 -10.03 7.87 16.60
C ILE A 310 -10.95 6.66 16.85
N GLY A 311 -11.11 6.28 18.13
CA GLY A 311 -12.07 5.25 18.54
C GLY A 311 -11.43 4.06 19.25
N LYS A 312 -12.27 3.15 19.74
CA LYS A 312 -11.81 1.91 20.42
C LYS A 312 -11.25 0.90 19.43
N GLU A 313 -11.73 0.91 18.21
CA GLU A 313 -11.33 0.02 17.13
C GLU A 313 -10.99 0.85 15.90
N LEU A 314 -10.00 0.40 15.13
CA LEU A 314 -9.71 0.96 13.82
C LEU A 314 -10.74 0.43 12.82
N ASP A 315 -11.35 1.34 12.06
CA ASP A 315 -12.31 0.98 11.01
C ASP A 315 -11.56 0.74 9.71
N PHE A 316 -10.80 -0.35 9.68
CA PHE A 316 -10.09 -0.74 8.47
C PHE A 316 -11.08 -1.00 7.33
N ILE A 317 -10.71 -0.58 6.14
CA ILE A 317 -11.44 -0.87 4.89
C ILE A 317 -11.40 -2.37 4.63
N ASP A 318 -10.23 -2.98 4.79
CA ASP A 318 -10.09 -4.44 4.78
C ASP A 318 -10.22 -5.05 6.18
N LYS A 319 -11.11 -6.03 6.31
CA LYS A 319 -11.34 -6.82 7.53
C LYS A 319 -11.23 -8.33 7.26
N SER A 320 -10.68 -8.69 6.12
CA SER A 320 -10.60 -10.09 5.65
C SER A 320 -9.58 -10.92 6.42
N GLY A 321 -8.61 -10.27 7.06
CA GLY A 321 -7.43 -10.91 7.66
C GLY A 321 -6.28 -11.14 6.68
N ALA A 322 -6.39 -10.67 5.44
CA ALA A 322 -5.30 -10.69 4.46
C ALA A 322 -4.06 -9.95 5.00
N ASN A 323 -2.88 -10.36 4.55
CA ASN A 323 -1.67 -9.64 4.85
C ASN A 323 -1.64 -8.32 4.09
N GLU A 324 -1.23 -7.26 4.78
CA GLU A 324 -1.03 -5.94 4.17
C GLU A 324 -0.07 -6.03 2.98
N PRO A 325 -0.34 -5.29 1.89
CA PRO A 325 0.59 -5.21 0.77
C PRO A 325 1.93 -4.60 1.19
N VAL A 326 3.02 -5.21 0.78
CA VAL A 326 4.38 -4.70 1.01
C VAL A 326 4.87 -4.04 -0.26
N LEU A 327 4.96 -2.70 -0.24
CA LEU A 327 5.47 -1.93 -1.38
C LEU A 327 6.98 -2.10 -1.49
N ALA A 328 7.46 -2.34 -2.70
CA ALA A 328 8.87 -2.12 -3.01
C ALA A 328 9.18 -0.62 -3.05
N SER A 329 10.43 -0.24 -2.84
CA SER A 329 10.87 1.13 -3.02
C SER A 329 10.45 1.66 -4.39
N ASN A 330 9.95 2.89 -4.41
CA ASN A 330 9.48 3.59 -5.60
C ASN A 330 8.17 3.07 -6.24
N MET A 331 7.51 2.07 -5.67
CA MET A 331 6.12 1.76 -6.01
C MET A 331 5.16 2.75 -5.36
N ILE A 332 4.11 3.10 -6.08
CA ILE A 332 3.09 4.05 -5.63
C ILE A 332 1.77 3.30 -5.48
N PRO A 333 1.17 3.25 -4.27
CA PRO A 333 -0.12 2.63 -4.04
C PRO A 333 -1.22 3.45 -4.72
N VAL A 334 -2.16 2.77 -5.40
CA VAL A 334 -3.20 3.47 -6.16
C VAL A 334 -4.57 2.87 -5.96
N TYR A 335 -5.60 3.72 -6.11
CA TYR A 335 -7.00 3.34 -6.26
C TYR A 335 -7.61 4.05 -7.48
N TYR A 336 -8.70 3.50 -7.99
CA TYR A 336 -9.41 4.08 -9.13
C TYR A 336 -10.59 4.93 -8.65
N ASP A 337 -10.61 6.18 -9.03
CA ASP A 337 -11.74 7.08 -8.81
C ASP A 337 -12.76 6.90 -9.95
N GLU A 338 -13.83 6.16 -9.70
CA GLU A 338 -14.88 5.88 -10.70
C GLU A 338 -15.60 7.14 -11.19
N THR A 339 -15.64 8.21 -10.39
CA THR A 339 -16.33 9.46 -10.75
C THR A 339 -15.54 10.26 -11.77
N ASN A 340 -14.21 10.33 -11.58
CA ASN A 340 -13.31 11.07 -12.46
C ASN A 340 -12.60 10.16 -13.48
N GLU A 341 -12.79 8.85 -13.38
CA GLU A 341 -12.21 7.83 -14.26
C GLU A 341 -10.68 7.89 -14.33
N VAL A 342 -10.03 8.09 -13.18
CA VAL A 342 -8.58 8.22 -13.05
C VAL A 342 -8.03 7.40 -11.89
N TRP A 343 -6.79 6.97 -12.03
CA TRP A 343 -6.04 6.39 -10.93
C TRP A 343 -5.52 7.49 -10.01
N LYS A 344 -5.69 7.32 -8.72
CA LYS A 344 -5.24 8.24 -7.68
C LYS A 344 -4.34 7.54 -6.68
N LYS A 345 -3.44 8.31 -6.05
CA LYS A 345 -2.61 7.81 -4.96
C LYS A 345 -3.48 7.40 -3.78
N ALA A 346 -3.33 6.17 -3.33
CA ALA A 346 -4.04 5.61 -2.19
C ALA A 346 -3.39 5.99 -0.85
N ASN A 347 -4.16 5.91 0.23
CA ASN A 347 -3.64 6.02 1.60
C ASN A 347 -3.25 4.64 2.12
N THR A 348 -1.95 4.42 2.36
CA THR A 348 -1.41 3.12 2.80
C THR A 348 -1.93 2.67 4.17
N SER A 349 -2.44 3.58 5.02
CA SER A 349 -3.06 3.17 6.28
C SER A 349 -4.34 2.35 6.09
N ASN A 350 -4.96 2.47 4.91
CA ASN A 350 -6.23 1.82 4.55
C ASN A 350 -7.39 2.07 5.54
N LEU A 351 -7.38 3.26 6.15
CA LEU A 351 -8.39 3.75 7.09
C LEU A 351 -9.19 4.93 6.53
N ASP A 352 -8.66 5.56 5.49
CA ASP A 352 -9.26 6.72 4.81
C ASP A 352 -10.18 6.25 3.68
N LYS A 353 -11.49 6.28 3.92
CA LYS A 353 -12.50 5.89 2.93
C LYS A 353 -12.58 6.83 1.71
N ASN A 354 -11.98 8.01 1.78
CA ASN A 354 -11.88 8.90 0.62
C ASN A 354 -10.72 8.52 -0.31
N ASN A 355 -9.69 7.87 0.25
CA ASN A 355 -8.51 7.42 -0.49
C ASN A 355 -8.18 5.96 -0.13
N PRO A 356 -9.13 5.02 -0.37
CA PRO A 356 -8.98 3.62 0.02
C PRO A 356 -7.85 2.97 -0.79
N TRP A 357 -7.25 1.90 -0.28
CA TRP A 357 -6.22 1.20 -1.04
C TRP A 357 -6.65 -0.21 -1.44
N TYR A 358 -7.12 -1.02 -0.47
CA TYR A 358 -7.47 -2.40 -0.77
C TYR A 358 -8.55 -2.95 0.14
N SER A 359 -9.22 -3.99 -0.35
CA SER A 359 -10.10 -4.84 0.43
C SER A 359 -10.20 -6.24 -0.19
N TYR A 360 -9.89 -7.23 0.61
CA TYR A 360 -10.14 -8.65 0.33
C TYR A 360 -11.39 -9.17 1.07
N ASN A 361 -12.27 -8.26 1.47
CA ASN A 361 -13.53 -8.59 2.15
C ASN A 361 -14.42 -9.47 1.27
N LYS A 362 -15.12 -10.41 1.91
CA LYS A 362 -16.05 -11.35 1.24
C LYS A 362 -17.28 -10.65 0.64
N ALA A 363 -17.64 -9.49 1.17
CA ALA A 363 -18.80 -8.71 0.78
C ALA A 363 -18.62 -7.23 1.14
N GLY A 364 -19.52 -6.37 0.69
CA GLY A 364 -19.56 -4.94 1.02
C GLY A 364 -19.08 -4.06 -0.11
N GLU A 365 -19.03 -2.76 0.15
CA GLU A 365 -18.73 -1.70 -0.80
C GLU A 365 -17.39 -1.89 -1.53
N TYR A 366 -16.38 -2.40 -0.82
CA TYR A 366 -15.01 -2.56 -1.35
C TYR A 366 -14.68 -4.00 -1.76
N LYS A 367 -15.69 -4.89 -1.92
CA LYS A 367 -15.44 -6.26 -2.39
C LYS A 367 -14.74 -6.24 -3.74
N GLY A 368 -13.68 -7.04 -3.89
CA GLY A 368 -12.92 -7.15 -5.14
C GLY A 368 -11.97 -6.00 -5.41
N MET A 369 -11.76 -5.09 -4.44
CA MET A 369 -10.77 -4.03 -4.48
C MET A 369 -9.41 -4.59 -4.03
N TRP A 370 -8.81 -5.50 -4.82
CA TRP A 370 -7.46 -5.97 -4.51
C TRP A 370 -6.47 -4.81 -4.61
N ALA A 371 -5.41 -4.86 -3.79
CA ALA A 371 -4.44 -3.77 -3.76
C ALA A 371 -3.74 -3.61 -5.10
N ASN A 372 -3.69 -2.38 -5.58
CA ASN A 372 -2.97 -2.01 -6.80
C ASN A 372 -1.81 -1.06 -6.44
N ALA A 373 -0.70 -1.21 -7.14
CA ALA A 373 0.42 -0.29 -7.10
C ALA A 373 0.99 -0.10 -8.52
N VAL A 374 1.67 1.03 -8.73
CA VAL A 374 2.25 1.37 -10.03
C VAL A 374 3.70 1.81 -9.90
N THR A 375 4.48 1.61 -10.96
CA THR A 375 5.69 2.39 -11.20
C THR A 375 5.40 3.47 -12.24
N VAL A 376 6.15 4.55 -12.20
CA VAL A 376 5.99 5.69 -13.10
C VAL A 376 7.32 6.07 -13.73
N LYS A 377 7.26 6.86 -14.80
CA LYS A 377 8.45 7.44 -15.44
C LYS A 377 9.37 8.10 -14.41
N ASP A 378 10.65 7.90 -14.55
CA ASP A 378 11.67 8.40 -13.63
C ASP A 378 11.57 9.92 -13.40
N THR A 379 11.27 10.67 -14.44
CA THR A 379 11.13 12.14 -14.38
C THR A 379 10.05 12.63 -13.41
N ASN A 380 8.99 11.84 -13.17
CA ASN A 380 7.85 12.23 -12.35
C ASN A 380 7.76 11.42 -11.03
N ARG A 381 8.66 10.45 -10.83
CA ARG A 381 8.59 9.50 -9.71
C ARG A 381 8.60 10.18 -8.35
N GLN A 382 9.54 11.08 -8.10
CA GLN A 382 9.63 11.79 -6.82
C GLN A 382 8.43 12.69 -6.56
N THR A 383 7.85 13.28 -7.61
CA THR A 383 6.64 14.08 -7.49
C THR A 383 5.49 13.26 -6.95
N TYR A 384 5.25 12.07 -7.52
CA TYR A 384 4.16 11.19 -7.07
C TYR A 384 4.45 10.51 -5.73
N LEU A 385 5.70 10.15 -5.44
CA LEU A 385 6.07 9.60 -4.14
C LEU A 385 5.80 10.59 -3.00
N ASN A 386 6.04 11.87 -3.23
CA ASN A 386 5.85 12.94 -2.25
C ASN A 386 4.42 13.52 -2.25
N ALA A 387 3.58 13.19 -3.23
CA ALA A 387 2.22 13.69 -3.33
C ALA A 387 1.33 13.16 -2.19
N GLU A 388 0.30 13.93 -1.83
CA GLU A 388 -0.71 13.49 -0.86
C GLU A 388 -1.62 12.40 -1.45
N PRO A 389 -2.20 11.51 -0.62
CA PRO A 389 -3.28 10.62 -1.04
C PRO A 389 -4.42 11.41 -1.73
N GLY A 390 -5.01 10.82 -2.78
CA GLY A 390 -6.01 11.49 -3.61
C GLY A 390 -5.45 12.24 -4.82
N THR A 391 -4.12 12.40 -4.92
CA THR A 391 -3.48 12.98 -6.10
C THR A 391 -3.66 12.07 -7.32
N THR A 392 -4.11 12.61 -8.44
CA THR A 392 -4.24 11.88 -9.71
C THR A 392 -2.86 11.50 -10.26
N ILE A 393 -2.73 10.24 -10.68
CA ILE A 393 -1.54 9.71 -11.35
C ILE A 393 -1.90 9.50 -12.83
N SER A 394 -1.24 10.23 -13.71
CA SER A 394 -1.52 10.16 -15.14
C SER A 394 -1.19 8.78 -15.71
N MET A 395 -2.10 8.23 -16.53
CA MET A 395 -1.84 6.99 -17.28
C MET A 395 -0.66 7.12 -18.25
N ASP A 396 -0.34 8.34 -18.71
CA ASP A 396 0.83 8.60 -19.56
C ASP A 396 2.14 8.45 -18.79
N ASP A 397 2.11 8.68 -17.47
CA ASP A 397 3.28 8.54 -16.61
C ASP A 397 3.45 7.12 -16.05
N ILE A 398 2.37 6.36 -15.93
CA ILE A 398 2.43 4.97 -15.47
C ILE A 398 3.22 4.12 -16.46
N THR A 399 4.20 3.38 -15.96
CA THR A 399 5.00 2.41 -16.74
C THR A 399 4.53 0.98 -16.47
N THR A 400 4.36 0.59 -15.20
CA THR A 400 3.88 -0.75 -14.86
C THR A 400 2.80 -0.70 -13.77
N MET A 401 1.86 -1.63 -13.84
CA MET A 401 0.76 -1.80 -12.88
C MET A 401 0.80 -3.20 -12.28
N TRP A 402 0.58 -3.28 -10.98
CA TRP A 402 0.72 -4.50 -10.18
C TRP A 402 -0.46 -4.70 -9.25
N VAL A 403 -0.78 -5.96 -8.96
CA VAL A 403 -1.84 -6.39 -8.04
C VAL A 403 -1.24 -7.28 -6.95
N TRP A 404 -1.52 -6.99 -5.69
CA TRP A 404 -1.03 -7.78 -4.57
C TRP A 404 -1.84 -9.05 -4.38
N ILE A 405 -1.16 -10.17 -4.25
CA ILE A 405 -1.72 -11.48 -3.90
C ILE A 405 -1.27 -11.80 -2.48
N PRO A 406 -2.13 -11.62 -1.47
CA PRO A 406 -1.77 -11.87 -0.07
C PRO A 406 -1.64 -13.38 0.19
N ARG A 407 -0.77 -13.76 1.11
CA ARG A 407 -0.56 -15.15 1.53
C ARG A 407 -1.84 -15.79 2.02
N PHE A 408 -2.13 -16.99 1.53
CA PHE A 408 -3.26 -17.78 1.96
C PHE A 408 -2.96 -19.29 1.93
N ASN A 409 -3.75 -20.05 2.67
CA ASN A 409 -3.90 -21.48 2.48
C ASN A 409 -5.20 -21.78 1.72
N ALA A 410 -5.22 -22.83 0.95
CA ALA A 410 -6.40 -23.26 0.21
C ALA A 410 -6.62 -24.76 0.37
N VAL A 411 -7.88 -25.16 0.44
CA VAL A 411 -8.24 -26.57 0.30
C VAL A 411 -8.17 -26.92 -1.18
N THR A 412 -7.35 -27.92 -1.52
CA THR A 412 -7.23 -28.40 -2.92
C THR A 412 -8.62 -28.79 -3.44
N PRO A 413 -9.10 -28.17 -4.54
CA PRO A 413 -10.43 -28.46 -5.06
C PRO A 413 -10.57 -29.87 -5.57
N SER A 414 -11.79 -30.41 -5.53
CA SER A 414 -12.14 -31.70 -6.08
C SER A 414 -13.60 -31.71 -6.54
N ASN A 415 -13.92 -32.53 -7.55
CA ASN A 415 -15.29 -32.70 -8.04
C ASN A 415 -16.03 -31.38 -8.26
N TYR A 416 -15.39 -30.43 -8.95
CA TYR A 416 -15.91 -29.08 -9.21
C TYR A 416 -16.35 -28.33 -7.94
N ASN A 417 -15.78 -28.65 -6.78
CA ASN A 417 -16.11 -28.07 -5.47
C ASN A 417 -17.62 -28.03 -5.15
N GLY A 418 -18.32 -29.10 -5.48
CA GLY A 418 -19.77 -29.23 -5.25
C GLY A 418 -20.63 -28.49 -6.28
N GLY A 419 -20.03 -27.92 -7.31
CA GLY A 419 -20.69 -27.35 -8.48
C GLY A 419 -20.73 -28.34 -9.66
N THR A 420 -20.72 -27.80 -10.86
CA THR A 420 -20.68 -28.55 -12.12
C THR A 420 -19.46 -28.07 -12.94
N LYS A 421 -19.16 -28.77 -14.04
CA LYS A 421 -18.09 -28.39 -14.97
C LYS A 421 -18.23 -26.93 -15.42
N ASP A 422 -19.44 -26.51 -15.80
CA ASP A 422 -19.69 -25.15 -16.32
C ASP A 422 -19.93 -24.12 -15.23
N ASN A 423 -20.12 -24.54 -13.97
CA ASN A 423 -20.31 -23.68 -12.82
C ASN A 423 -19.64 -24.32 -11.58
N PRO A 424 -18.32 -24.35 -11.52
CA PRO A 424 -17.61 -24.88 -10.37
C PRO A 424 -17.82 -24.01 -9.13
N GLY A 425 -17.86 -24.64 -7.96
CA GLY A 425 -18.01 -23.96 -6.68
C GLY A 425 -16.76 -23.21 -6.26
N ALA A 426 -16.88 -22.38 -5.22
CA ALA A 426 -15.79 -21.58 -4.70
C ALA A 426 -14.68 -22.43 -4.07
N ILE A 427 -13.45 -22.10 -4.35
CA ILE A 427 -12.28 -22.64 -3.65
C ILE A 427 -12.23 -22.02 -2.25
N ASN A 428 -12.06 -22.87 -1.24
CA ASN A 428 -11.99 -22.42 0.15
C ASN A 428 -10.60 -21.86 0.43
N VAL A 429 -10.49 -20.54 0.44
CA VAL A 429 -9.28 -19.75 0.73
C VAL A 429 -9.36 -19.18 2.13
N THR A 430 -8.25 -19.29 2.88
CA THR A 430 -8.08 -18.69 4.21
C THR A 430 -6.75 -17.92 4.25
N PHE A 431 -6.81 -16.63 4.50
CA PHE A 431 -5.60 -15.83 4.69
C PHE A 431 -4.86 -16.25 5.94
N VAL A 432 -3.53 -16.36 5.85
CA VAL A 432 -2.64 -16.85 6.90
C VAL A 432 -1.40 -15.97 7.02
N LYS A 433 -0.78 -15.96 8.21
CA LYS A 433 0.45 -15.20 8.45
C LYS A 433 1.69 -15.97 7.99
N ALA A 434 2.84 -15.29 7.92
CA ALA A 434 4.08 -15.85 7.37
C ALA A 434 4.58 -17.12 8.07
N ASN A 435 4.23 -17.34 9.33
CA ASN A 435 4.59 -18.55 10.11
C ASN A 435 3.56 -19.68 10.05
N GLU A 436 2.47 -19.49 9.31
CA GLU A 436 1.39 -20.47 9.17
C GLU A 436 1.49 -21.19 7.82
N THR A 437 0.90 -22.37 7.72
CA THR A 437 0.88 -23.17 6.49
C THR A 437 0.11 -22.44 5.38
N ALA A 438 0.71 -22.32 4.20
CA ALA A 438 0.10 -21.79 3.00
C ALA A 438 0.37 -22.72 1.82
N ILE A 439 -0.26 -22.43 0.68
CA ILE A 439 0.12 -23.07 -0.59
C ILE A 439 1.55 -22.66 -0.97
N ASP A 440 2.21 -23.51 -1.76
CA ASP A 440 3.65 -23.39 -2.07
C ASP A 440 4.03 -22.14 -2.86
N ALA A 441 3.10 -21.49 -3.55
CA ALA A 441 3.31 -20.21 -4.22
C ALA A 441 3.88 -19.12 -3.30
N PHE A 442 3.62 -19.20 -1.99
CA PHE A 442 4.12 -18.27 -0.99
C PHE A 442 5.44 -18.71 -0.35
N THR A 443 6.15 -19.64 -1.00
CA THR A 443 7.52 -20.03 -0.64
C THR A 443 8.44 -19.73 -1.81
N PHE A 444 9.40 -18.84 -1.59
CA PHE A 444 10.37 -18.45 -2.60
C PHE A 444 11.79 -18.77 -2.13
N GLY A 445 12.38 -19.82 -2.73
CA GLY A 445 13.60 -20.41 -2.18
C GLY A 445 13.38 -20.96 -0.76
N ASN A 446 14.03 -20.38 0.21
CA ASN A 446 13.88 -20.71 1.64
C ASN A 446 13.04 -19.67 2.42
N LYS A 447 12.47 -18.68 1.73
CA LYS A 447 11.70 -17.59 2.35
C LYS A 447 10.21 -17.86 2.31
N SER A 448 9.52 -17.50 3.39
CA SER A 448 8.07 -17.49 3.50
C SER A 448 7.56 -16.09 3.23
N LEU A 449 6.84 -15.90 2.12
CA LEU A 449 6.34 -14.60 1.69
C LEU A 449 5.01 -14.27 2.39
N SER A 450 4.79 -13.01 2.74
CA SER A 450 3.47 -12.50 3.18
C SER A 450 2.49 -12.30 2.00
N GLY A 451 2.98 -12.30 0.79
CA GLY A 451 2.31 -12.15 -0.49
C GLY A 451 3.31 -11.80 -1.58
N PHE A 452 2.82 -11.54 -2.77
CA PHE A 452 3.63 -11.09 -3.91
C PHE A 452 2.83 -10.16 -4.81
N TRP A 453 3.52 -9.31 -5.57
CA TRP A 453 2.93 -8.48 -6.62
C TRP A 453 2.89 -9.24 -7.93
N TYR A 454 1.72 -9.33 -8.54
CA TYR A 454 1.51 -9.94 -9.86
C TYR A 454 1.23 -8.85 -10.88
N ALA A 455 1.83 -8.93 -12.06
CA ALA A 455 1.57 -7.99 -13.14
C ALA A 455 0.07 -7.91 -13.42
N LYS A 456 -0.46 -6.68 -13.54
CA LYS A 456 -1.91 -6.46 -13.71
C LYS A 456 -2.41 -6.85 -15.11
N PHE A 457 -1.54 -6.79 -16.09
CA PHE A 457 -1.76 -7.10 -17.50
C PHE A 457 -0.58 -7.90 -18.03
N GLU A 458 -0.77 -8.58 -19.16
CA GLU A 458 0.35 -9.13 -19.92
C GLU A 458 1.42 -8.07 -20.17
N THR A 459 2.67 -8.51 -20.27
CA THR A 459 3.79 -7.61 -20.57
C THR A 459 3.68 -7.05 -21.98
N SER A 460 4.14 -5.81 -22.15
CA SER A 460 4.28 -5.11 -23.41
C SER A 460 5.63 -4.39 -23.47
N HIS A 461 5.88 -3.67 -24.55
CA HIS A 461 7.12 -2.92 -24.72
C HIS A 461 6.88 -1.61 -25.47
N THR A 462 7.62 -0.56 -25.11
CA THR A 462 7.45 0.80 -25.68
C THR A 462 7.71 0.90 -27.17
N THR A 463 8.46 -0.02 -27.75
CA THR A 463 8.76 -0.06 -29.20
C THR A 463 7.73 -0.84 -30.00
N LEU A 464 6.79 -1.53 -29.35
CA LEU A 464 5.84 -2.41 -30.04
C LEU A 464 4.73 -1.58 -30.69
N THR A 465 4.61 -1.69 -32.01
CA THR A 465 3.63 -0.91 -32.81
C THR A 465 2.53 -1.76 -33.43
N ALA A 466 2.75 -3.08 -33.57
CA ALA A 466 1.78 -4.05 -34.08
C ALA A 466 2.08 -5.45 -33.54
N SER A 467 1.05 -6.29 -33.40
CA SER A 467 1.19 -7.68 -32.94
C SER A 467 2.06 -8.56 -33.85
N THR A 468 2.15 -8.21 -35.12
CA THR A 468 2.98 -8.91 -36.11
C THR A 468 4.43 -8.41 -36.13
N THR A 469 4.79 -7.44 -35.33
CA THR A 469 6.17 -6.94 -35.24
C THR A 469 7.01 -7.92 -34.44
N ASP A 470 8.05 -8.47 -35.02
CA ASP A 470 9.07 -9.23 -34.29
C ASP A 470 9.76 -8.29 -33.30
N ASN A 471 9.49 -8.47 -32.03
CA ASN A 471 10.03 -7.68 -30.93
C ASN A 471 10.79 -8.56 -29.93
N ASN A 472 11.62 -9.45 -30.46
CA ASN A 472 12.52 -10.23 -29.66
C ASN A 472 13.45 -9.30 -28.87
N LEU A 473 13.34 -9.33 -27.53
CA LEU A 473 14.14 -8.50 -26.65
C LEU A 473 15.63 -8.84 -26.68
N GLY A 474 16.00 -10.06 -27.13
CA GLY A 474 17.38 -10.51 -27.14
C GLY A 474 18.01 -10.63 -25.75
N CYS A 475 17.20 -10.78 -24.72
CA CYS A 475 17.67 -10.90 -23.33
C CYS A 475 18.29 -12.28 -23.10
N SER A 476 19.59 -12.33 -22.89
CA SER A 476 20.35 -13.57 -22.64
C SER A 476 20.95 -13.67 -21.24
N ASN A 477 20.77 -12.63 -20.43
CA ASN A 477 21.23 -12.55 -19.04
C ASN A 477 20.45 -11.47 -18.28
N GLU A 478 20.68 -11.34 -16.99
CA GLU A 478 19.98 -10.42 -16.09
C GLU A 478 20.35 -8.93 -16.25
N SER A 479 21.19 -8.58 -17.20
CA SER A 479 21.61 -7.19 -17.48
C SER A 479 21.12 -6.71 -18.85
N CYS A 480 19.92 -7.10 -19.23
CA CYS A 480 19.30 -6.77 -20.49
C CYS A 480 18.76 -5.33 -20.51
N SER A 481 19.44 -4.43 -21.18
CA SER A 481 19.03 -3.01 -21.27
C SER A 481 17.69 -2.82 -22.00
N ASN A 482 17.32 -3.71 -22.92
CA ASN A 482 16.03 -3.66 -23.62
C ASN A 482 14.85 -3.86 -22.65
N ALA A 483 15.06 -4.51 -21.51
CA ALA A 483 14.04 -4.65 -20.47
C ALA A 483 13.56 -3.30 -19.90
N ASN A 484 14.33 -2.22 -20.03
CA ASN A 484 13.92 -0.88 -19.60
C ASN A 484 12.74 -0.31 -20.42
N GLY A 485 12.45 -0.87 -21.57
CA GLY A 485 11.28 -0.53 -22.37
C GLY A 485 10.01 -1.32 -22.04
N ILE A 486 10.05 -2.25 -21.08
CA ILE A 486 8.88 -3.01 -20.66
C ILE A 486 7.83 -2.07 -20.07
N ILE A 487 6.58 -2.27 -20.47
CA ILE A 487 5.40 -1.63 -19.89
C ILE A 487 4.35 -2.69 -19.54
N ILE A 488 3.61 -2.45 -18.46
CA ILE A 488 2.51 -3.30 -18.00
C ILE A 488 1.33 -2.37 -17.74
N LYS A 489 0.48 -2.22 -18.74
CA LYS A 489 -0.64 -1.28 -18.70
C LYS A 489 -1.73 -1.69 -19.68
N PRO A 490 -2.96 -1.17 -19.57
CA PRO A 490 -4.05 -1.54 -20.45
C PRO A 490 -3.91 -0.90 -21.85
N ASN A 491 -4.60 -1.51 -22.82
CA ASN A 491 -4.73 -1.02 -24.19
C ASN A 491 -3.40 -0.87 -24.95
N VAL A 492 -2.41 -1.68 -24.61
CA VAL A 492 -1.15 -1.84 -25.34
C VAL A 492 -1.08 -3.24 -25.92
N ILE A 493 -0.23 -3.45 -26.93
CA ILE A 493 -0.07 -4.75 -27.56
C ILE A 493 0.80 -5.64 -26.68
N SER A 494 0.39 -6.88 -26.43
CA SER A 494 1.16 -7.86 -25.67
C SER A 494 2.48 -8.19 -26.38
N LEU A 495 3.54 -8.34 -25.60
CA LEU A 495 4.87 -8.63 -26.09
C LEU A 495 4.96 -10.10 -26.55
N GLY A 496 4.97 -10.32 -27.85
CA GLY A 496 5.20 -11.62 -28.47
C GLY A 496 6.66 -11.85 -28.90
N TYR A 497 6.88 -12.89 -29.70
CA TYR A 497 8.17 -13.23 -30.34
C TYR A 497 9.35 -13.47 -29.41
N ASN A 498 9.10 -13.78 -28.14
CA ASN A 498 10.12 -14.11 -27.16
C ASN A 498 9.98 -15.56 -26.68
N ASN A 499 11.09 -16.27 -26.55
CA ASN A 499 11.11 -17.55 -25.85
C ASN A 499 11.16 -17.35 -24.33
N ILE A 500 11.00 -18.42 -23.58
CA ILE A 500 10.93 -18.36 -22.12
C ILE A 500 12.18 -17.71 -21.51
N SER A 501 13.38 -18.01 -22.00
CA SER A 501 14.61 -17.43 -21.45
C SER A 501 14.68 -15.92 -21.66
N ASN A 502 14.17 -15.40 -22.79
CA ASN A 502 14.12 -13.95 -23.02
C ASN A 502 13.18 -13.27 -22.03
N PHE A 503 11.98 -13.81 -21.82
CA PHE A 503 11.04 -13.30 -20.81
C PHE A 503 11.64 -13.38 -19.40
N PHE A 504 12.26 -14.50 -19.06
CA PHE A 504 12.89 -14.68 -17.77
C PHE A 504 13.99 -13.64 -17.50
N TYR A 505 14.94 -13.51 -18.45
CA TYR A 505 16.03 -12.53 -18.27
C TYR A 505 15.54 -11.09 -18.34
N ALA A 506 14.50 -10.79 -19.12
CA ALA A 506 13.88 -9.48 -19.14
C ALA A 506 13.26 -9.13 -17.77
N SER A 507 12.53 -10.05 -17.16
CA SER A 507 11.98 -9.84 -15.82
C SER A 507 13.08 -9.63 -14.78
N ARG A 508 14.14 -10.48 -14.77
CA ARG A 508 15.29 -10.35 -13.86
C ARG A 508 16.06 -9.03 -14.03
N SER A 509 16.02 -8.46 -15.23
CA SER A 509 16.70 -7.19 -15.52
C SER A 509 15.98 -5.98 -14.91
N MET A 510 14.69 -6.10 -14.56
CA MET A 510 13.91 -4.99 -14.00
C MET A 510 14.43 -4.50 -12.65
N GLU A 511 15.09 -5.33 -11.86
CA GLU A 511 15.66 -4.97 -10.55
C GLU A 511 17.14 -4.56 -10.62
N GLN A 512 17.81 -4.76 -11.75
CA GLN A 512 19.25 -4.48 -11.85
C GLN A 512 19.54 -2.97 -11.79
N SER A 513 20.76 -2.63 -11.40
CA SER A 513 21.20 -1.23 -11.33
C SER A 513 20.98 -0.49 -12.65
N GLY A 514 20.38 0.69 -12.60
CA GLY A 514 20.05 1.51 -13.77
C GLY A 514 18.74 1.15 -14.45
N ASN A 515 17.88 0.33 -13.81
CA ASN A 515 16.53 0.06 -14.32
C ASN A 515 15.66 1.32 -14.34
N SER A 516 14.70 1.38 -15.28
CA SER A 516 13.78 2.52 -15.43
C SER A 516 12.63 2.51 -14.41
N PHE A 517 12.40 1.41 -13.70
CA PHE A 517 11.25 1.21 -12.80
C PHE A 517 11.48 1.76 -11.41
N GLY A 518 12.74 1.95 -11.01
CA GLY A 518 13.15 2.43 -9.70
C GLY A 518 13.24 1.32 -8.66
N PHE A 519 13.20 0.05 -9.06
CA PHE A 519 13.43 -1.07 -8.15
C PHE A 519 14.87 -1.09 -7.66
N VAL A 520 15.05 -1.50 -6.43
CA VAL A 520 16.35 -1.59 -5.78
C VAL A 520 16.74 -3.06 -5.68
N LYS A 521 17.87 -3.40 -6.27
CA LYS A 521 18.43 -4.75 -6.19
C LYS A 521 18.61 -5.18 -4.72
N ASP A 522 18.35 -6.43 -4.44
CA ASP A 522 18.41 -7.05 -3.11
C ASP A 522 17.28 -6.62 -2.14
N GLU A 523 16.39 -5.69 -2.56
CA GLU A 523 15.14 -5.36 -1.87
C GLU A 523 13.96 -6.15 -2.46
N VAL A 524 14.03 -6.41 -3.75
CA VAL A 524 13.01 -7.17 -4.49
C VAL A 524 13.66 -8.25 -5.35
N ASP A 525 12.89 -9.26 -5.67
CA ASP A 525 13.18 -10.23 -6.73
C ASP A 525 12.09 -10.11 -7.79
N THR A 526 12.47 -9.69 -8.99
CA THR A 526 11.58 -9.62 -10.16
C THR A 526 11.77 -10.84 -11.03
N HIS A 527 10.72 -11.58 -11.34
CA HIS A 527 10.83 -12.79 -12.15
C HIS A 527 9.59 -13.04 -13.00
N MET A 528 9.73 -13.92 -13.97
CA MET A 528 8.62 -14.43 -14.78
C MET A 528 7.73 -15.31 -13.89
N SER A 529 6.41 -15.17 -13.99
CA SER A 529 5.45 -15.93 -13.19
C SER A 529 5.73 -17.43 -13.21
N LYS A 530 5.81 -18.05 -12.03
CA LYS A 530 5.83 -19.52 -11.90
C LYS A 530 4.41 -20.06 -12.04
N ASN A 531 4.29 -21.34 -12.37
CA ASN A 531 2.97 -21.95 -12.52
C ASN A 531 2.17 -22.01 -11.17
N ASN A 532 2.86 -22.18 -10.03
CA ASN A 532 2.18 -22.12 -8.73
C ASN A 532 1.69 -20.71 -8.36
N GLU A 533 2.38 -19.67 -8.82
CA GLU A 533 1.94 -18.26 -8.63
C GLU A 533 0.70 -17.96 -9.48
N TRP A 534 0.65 -18.42 -10.75
CA TRP A 534 -0.57 -18.42 -11.55
C TRP A 534 -1.69 -19.17 -10.81
N GLY A 535 -1.41 -20.39 -10.31
CA GLY A 535 -2.35 -21.21 -9.56
C GLY A 535 -2.92 -20.49 -8.33
N ALA A 536 -2.07 -19.73 -7.62
CA ALA A 536 -2.51 -18.91 -6.48
C ALA A 536 -3.50 -17.82 -6.92
N VAL A 537 -3.22 -17.11 -8.01
CA VAL A 537 -4.15 -16.12 -8.58
C VAL A 537 -5.47 -16.79 -8.99
N ALA A 538 -5.41 -17.94 -9.67
CA ALA A 538 -6.59 -18.69 -10.09
C ALA A 538 -7.45 -19.13 -8.89
N TYR A 539 -6.83 -19.63 -7.83
CA TYR A 539 -7.53 -20.04 -6.60
C TYR A 539 -8.19 -18.85 -5.90
N LEU A 540 -7.49 -17.72 -5.77
CA LEU A 540 -8.05 -16.53 -5.15
C LEU A 540 -9.18 -15.94 -6.00
N THR A 541 -9.07 -16.01 -7.32
CA THR A 541 -10.13 -15.64 -8.28
C THR A 541 -11.40 -16.44 -8.04
N GLN A 542 -11.30 -17.76 -7.95
CA GLN A 542 -12.42 -18.69 -7.72
C GLN A 542 -12.79 -18.82 -6.22
N SER A 543 -12.63 -17.77 -5.45
CA SER A 543 -12.97 -17.73 -4.03
C SER A 543 -14.00 -16.65 -3.72
N ILE A 544 -14.52 -16.66 -2.49
CA ILE A 544 -15.40 -15.59 -1.99
C ILE A 544 -14.69 -14.23 -1.84
N HIS A 545 -13.37 -14.21 -1.91
CA HIS A 545 -12.54 -13.00 -1.93
C HIS A 545 -12.30 -12.47 -3.36
N GLY A 546 -12.62 -13.24 -4.36
CA GLY A 546 -12.59 -12.94 -5.79
C GLY A 546 -13.99 -12.88 -6.40
N ARG A 547 -14.26 -13.77 -7.36
CA ARG A 547 -15.47 -13.74 -8.19
C ARG A 547 -16.65 -14.52 -7.64
N CYS A 548 -16.53 -15.20 -6.52
CA CYS A 548 -17.65 -15.95 -5.92
C CYS A 548 -18.45 -15.08 -4.96
N THR A 549 -19.78 -15.18 -5.00
CA THR A 549 -20.69 -14.51 -4.06
C THR A 549 -20.95 -15.35 -2.82
N ASN A 550 -20.82 -16.68 -2.95
CA ASN A 550 -20.93 -17.67 -1.88
C ASN A 550 -20.17 -18.95 -2.28
N SER A 551 -20.29 -20.01 -1.52
CA SER A 551 -19.57 -21.28 -1.76
C SER A 551 -19.95 -22.01 -3.06
N THR A 552 -21.07 -21.70 -3.68
CA THR A 552 -21.58 -22.40 -4.87
C THR A 552 -21.85 -21.51 -6.07
N THR A 553 -21.77 -20.20 -5.90
CA THR A 553 -22.08 -19.23 -6.95
C THR A 553 -20.87 -18.40 -7.28
N CYS A 554 -20.23 -18.71 -8.37
CA CYS A 554 -19.09 -17.97 -8.92
C CYS A 554 -19.41 -17.47 -10.34
N SER A 555 -18.68 -16.48 -10.80
CA SER A 555 -18.74 -16.02 -12.18
C SER A 555 -17.40 -16.25 -12.87
N GLU A 556 -17.45 -16.79 -14.07
CA GLU A 556 -16.28 -17.01 -14.90
C GLU A 556 -15.64 -15.68 -15.35
N VAL A 557 -14.33 -15.68 -15.54
CA VAL A 557 -13.59 -14.55 -16.09
C VAL A 557 -13.91 -14.41 -17.59
N TYR A 558 -14.22 -13.18 -18.05
CA TYR A 558 -14.49 -12.95 -19.45
C TYR A 558 -13.22 -13.06 -20.30
N ILE A 559 -13.39 -13.49 -21.53
CA ILE A 559 -12.28 -13.78 -22.42
C ILE A 559 -11.80 -12.51 -23.12
N ASN A 560 -10.49 -12.26 -23.11
CA ASN A 560 -9.86 -11.30 -23.98
C ASN A 560 -9.69 -11.92 -25.39
N ASN A 561 -10.64 -11.62 -26.28
CA ASN A 561 -10.66 -12.13 -27.65
C ASN A 561 -10.06 -11.15 -28.67
N SER A 562 -9.24 -10.20 -28.23
CA SER A 562 -8.60 -9.22 -29.11
C SER A 562 -7.50 -9.85 -29.94
N ARG A 563 -7.77 -10.16 -31.20
CA ARG A 563 -6.76 -10.71 -32.15
C ARG A 563 -5.55 -9.80 -32.43
N GLY A 564 -5.64 -8.54 -32.05
CA GLY A 564 -4.48 -7.64 -32.04
C GLY A 564 -3.68 -7.77 -30.74
N PHE A 565 -4.04 -8.72 -29.87
CA PHE A 565 -3.39 -8.99 -28.56
C PHE A 565 -3.25 -7.74 -27.70
N TYR A 566 -4.32 -6.93 -27.65
CA TYR A 566 -4.31 -5.75 -26.79
C TYR A 566 -4.70 -6.13 -25.36
N THR A 567 -3.89 -5.68 -24.42
CA THR A 567 -4.06 -5.94 -22.99
C THR A 567 -5.31 -5.30 -22.40
N GLY A 568 -5.91 -5.97 -21.42
CA GLY A 568 -7.06 -5.47 -20.65
C GLY A 568 -8.34 -5.33 -21.48
N ARG A 569 -8.48 -6.05 -22.56
CA ARG A 569 -9.71 -6.08 -23.36
C ARG A 569 -10.60 -7.25 -23.02
N SER A 570 -11.87 -7.15 -23.38
CA SER A 570 -12.88 -8.16 -23.13
C SER A 570 -13.86 -8.27 -24.29
N GLY A 571 -14.28 -9.48 -24.61
CA GLY A 571 -15.40 -9.73 -25.52
C GLY A 571 -16.77 -9.48 -24.89
N GLY A 572 -16.82 -9.18 -23.60
CA GLY A 572 -18.06 -8.88 -22.87
C GLY A 572 -18.85 -10.11 -22.44
N ALA A 573 -18.29 -11.33 -22.57
CA ALA A 573 -18.92 -12.58 -22.15
C ALA A 573 -17.87 -13.61 -21.70
N ALA A 574 -18.30 -14.54 -20.82
CA ALA A 574 -17.54 -15.68 -20.36
C ALA A 574 -18.04 -16.97 -21.01
N GLY A 575 -17.17 -18.00 -21.12
CA GLY A 575 -17.52 -19.35 -21.50
C GLY A 575 -18.27 -19.49 -22.84
N LYS A 576 -18.19 -18.48 -23.70
CA LYS A 576 -18.87 -18.44 -25.00
C LYS A 576 -18.04 -17.70 -26.03
N THR A 577 -18.35 -17.95 -27.31
CA THR A 577 -17.84 -17.08 -28.38
C THR A 577 -18.17 -15.63 -28.04
N PRO A 578 -17.18 -14.74 -27.99
CA PRO A 578 -17.39 -13.37 -27.60
C PRO A 578 -18.43 -12.68 -28.46
N ILE A 579 -19.36 -11.99 -27.83
CA ILE A 579 -20.49 -11.31 -28.47
C ILE A 579 -20.28 -9.80 -28.33
N ASN A 580 -20.45 -9.07 -29.45
CA ASN A 580 -20.65 -7.64 -29.37
C ASN A 580 -22.11 -7.35 -29.05
N GLU A 581 -22.42 -6.64 -27.97
CA GLU A 581 -23.79 -6.33 -27.56
C GLU A 581 -24.56 -5.44 -28.55
N THR A 582 -23.87 -4.78 -29.47
CA THR A 582 -24.53 -4.01 -30.55
C THR A 582 -25.02 -4.87 -31.70
N TYR A 583 -24.74 -6.18 -31.70
CA TYR A 583 -25.12 -7.09 -32.78
C TYR A 583 -25.69 -8.39 -32.20
N THR A 584 -26.75 -8.87 -32.79
CA THR A 584 -27.36 -10.16 -32.46
C THR A 584 -26.36 -11.30 -32.61
N GLU A 585 -26.43 -12.23 -31.70
CA GLU A 585 -25.62 -13.44 -31.58
C GLU A 585 -25.28 -14.06 -32.93
N GLN A 586 -23.97 -14.13 -33.28
CA GLN A 586 -23.52 -14.92 -34.44
C GLN A 586 -23.00 -16.28 -34.00
N THR A 587 -23.64 -17.29 -34.49
CA THR A 587 -23.47 -18.68 -34.00
C THR A 587 -22.34 -19.47 -34.65
N SER A 588 -21.58 -18.98 -35.62
CA SER A 588 -20.61 -19.83 -36.31
C SER A 588 -19.29 -19.18 -36.76
N THR A 589 -19.18 -17.87 -36.86
CA THR A 589 -17.89 -17.19 -37.18
C THR A 589 -17.93 -15.78 -36.60
N TYR A 590 -17.10 -15.55 -35.62
CA TYR A 590 -16.94 -14.22 -35.06
C TYR A 590 -16.18 -13.33 -36.03
N ASN A 591 -16.81 -12.25 -36.50
CA ASN A 591 -16.18 -11.33 -37.42
C ASN A 591 -15.54 -10.15 -36.66
N TYR A 592 -14.30 -10.31 -36.27
CA TYR A 592 -13.51 -9.33 -35.53
C TYR A 592 -13.42 -7.95 -36.21
N ASN A 593 -13.59 -7.87 -37.52
CA ASN A 593 -13.53 -6.61 -38.27
C ASN A 593 -14.81 -5.77 -38.16
N THR A 594 -15.89 -6.34 -37.64
CA THR A 594 -17.19 -5.69 -37.56
C THR A 594 -17.60 -5.35 -36.12
N TYR A 595 -16.97 -5.98 -35.13
CA TYR A 595 -17.34 -5.90 -33.74
C TYR A 595 -16.28 -5.17 -32.90
N GLY A 596 -16.72 -4.53 -31.82
CA GLY A 596 -15.84 -3.88 -30.85
C GLY A 596 -15.40 -4.82 -29.73
N PHE A 597 -14.58 -4.29 -28.85
CA PHE A 597 -14.16 -4.90 -27.60
C PHE A 597 -14.47 -3.94 -26.48
N TYR A 598 -14.65 -4.46 -25.26
CA TYR A 598 -14.68 -3.61 -24.09
C TYR A 598 -13.28 -3.42 -23.54
N THR A 599 -12.94 -2.17 -23.21
CA THR A 599 -11.69 -1.84 -22.53
C THR A 599 -11.77 -2.22 -21.04
N TYR A 600 -10.63 -2.29 -20.36
CA TYR A 600 -10.53 -2.62 -18.93
C TYR A 600 -11.40 -1.74 -18.01
N ASP A 601 -11.80 -0.55 -18.47
CA ASP A 601 -12.64 0.44 -17.79
C ASP A 601 -14.08 0.49 -18.34
N ASP A 602 -14.52 -0.60 -18.96
CA ASP A 602 -15.90 -0.86 -19.42
C ASP A 602 -16.39 -0.06 -20.65
N TYR A 603 -15.50 0.58 -21.40
CA TYR A 603 -15.90 1.26 -22.65
C TYR A 603 -15.90 0.33 -23.83
N LEU A 604 -16.99 0.34 -24.60
CA LEU A 604 -16.99 -0.28 -25.91
C LEU A 604 -16.01 0.46 -26.82
N LEU A 605 -15.11 -0.27 -27.44
CA LEU A 605 -14.12 0.26 -28.38
C LEU A 605 -14.49 -0.19 -29.80
N ASN A 606 -14.68 0.75 -30.70
CA ASN A 606 -14.93 0.43 -32.10
C ASN A 606 -13.63 -0.13 -32.70
N TYR A 607 -13.70 -1.33 -33.25
CA TYR A 607 -12.52 -2.04 -33.79
C TYR A 607 -11.83 -1.26 -34.94
N ASN A 608 -12.61 -0.69 -35.87
CA ASN A 608 -12.06 -0.04 -37.05
C ASN A 608 -11.49 1.36 -36.79
N THR A 609 -12.07 2.09 -35.84
CA THR A 609 -11.73 3.50 -35.57
C THR A 609 -10.96 3.69 -34.26
N ASN A 610 -10.85 2.65 -33.43
CA ASN A 610 -10.26 2.69 -32.07
C ASN A 610 -10.87 3.79 -31.20
N THR A 611 -12.11 4.21 -31.46
CA THR A 611 -12.81 5.25 -30.70
C THR A 611 -13.63 4.63 -29.58
N LYS A 612 -13.59 5.27 -28.40
CA LYS A 612 -14.43 4.88 -27.26
C LYS A 612 -15.91 5.19 -27.57
N GLY A 613 -16.75 4.18 -27.45
CA GLY A 613 -18.20 4.28 -27.51
C GLY A 613 -18.83 4.37 -26.11
N ASN A 614 -19.99 3.74 -25.93
CA ASN A 614 -20.68 3.75 -24.66
C ASN A 614 -19.94 2.92 -23.59
N LYS A 615 -20.04 3.35 -22.32
CA LYS A 615 -19.61 2.60 -21.16
C LYS A 615 -20.71 1.62 -20.73
N VAL A 616 -20.37 0.35 -20.58
CA VAL A 616 -21.29 -0.69 -20.11
C VAL A 616 -20.64 -1.43 -18.94
N LYS A 617 -21.10 -1.08 -17.74
CA LYS A 617 -20.52 -1.61 -16.47
C LYS A 617 -20.45 -3.12 -16.45
N GLY A 618 -19.31 -3.65 -16.07
CA GLY A 618 -19.06 -5.09 -15.92
C GLY A 618 -18.71 -5.82 -17.21
N LYS A 619 -18.62 -5.14 -18.36
CA LYS A 619 -18.25 -5.78 -19.64
C LYS A 619 -16.74 -5.87 -19.84
N GLY A 620 -16.02 -4.81 -19.59
CA GLY A 620 -14.55 -4.82 -19.59
C GLY A 620 -14.00 -5.38 -18.29
N THR A 621 -14.45 -4.88 -17.15
CA THR A 621 -14.08 -5.37 -15.82
C THR A 621 -14.46 -6.85 -15.60
N GLY A 622 -15.37 -7.40 -16.38
CA GLY A 622 -15.66 -8.84 -16.43
C GLY A 622 -14.46 -9.70 -16.80
N ALA A 623 -13.46 -9.18 -17.51
CA ALA A 623 -12.22 -9.89 -17.84
C ALA A 623 -11.17 -9.85 -16.71
N SER A 624 -11.44 -9.19 -15.60
CA SER A 624 -10.54 -9.20 -14.46
C SER A 624 -10.85 -10.32 -13.47
N THR A 625 -9.84 -10.75 -12.73
CA THR A 625 -9.93 -11.80 -11.71
C THR A 625 -10.87 -11.48 -10.55
N THR A 626 -11.29 -10.24 -10.39
CA THR A 626 -12.25 -9.81 -9.34
C THR A 626 -13.62 -9.41 -9.87
N GLY A 627 -13.78 -9.26 -11.19
CA GLY A 627 -14.96 -8.64 -11.79
C GLY A 627 -15.07 -7.13 -11.54
N THR A 628 -13.99 -6.51 -11.04
CA THR A 628 -13.84 -5.06 -10.84
C THR A 628 -12.57 -4.59 -11.52
N ILE A 629 -12.36 -3.29 -11.60
CA ILE A 629 -11.15 -2.72 -12.21
C ILE A 629 -9.84 -3.08 -11.47
N TYR A 630 -9.93 -3.60 -10.25
CA TYR A 630 -8.79 -3.84 -9.37
C TYR A 630 -8.12 -5.22 -9.53
N GLY A 631 -8.74 -6.14 -10.27
CA GLY A 631 -8.16 -7.47 -10.53
C GLY A 631 -7.07 -7.46 -11.60
N ILE A 632 -6.55 -8.66 -11.86
CA ILE A 632 -5.60 -8.96 -12.93
C ILE A 632 -6.41 -9.27 -14.19
N TYR A 633 -5.94 -8.81 -15.33
CA TYR A 633 -6.52 -9.02 -16.67
C TYR A 633 -5.66 -9.98 -17.48
N ASP A 634 -6.18 -10.37 -18.62
CA ASP A 634 -5.51 -11.18 -19.66
C ASP A 634 -5.24 -12.63 -19.25
N MET A 635 -5.60 -13.06 -18.04
CA MET A 635 -5.51 -14.48 -17.62
C MET A 635 -6.52 -15.41 -18.30
N SER A 636 -7.35 -14.90 -19.19
CA SER A 636 -8.34 -15.64 -19.98
C SER A 636 -8.35 -15.08 -21.40
N GLY A 637 -7.76 -15.78 -22.35
CA GLY A 637 -7.54 -15.27 -23.69
C GLY A 637 -6.43 -14.21 -23.75
N GLY A 638 -6.39 -13.37 -24.78
CA GLY A 638 -5.24 -12.51 -25.05
C GLY A 638 -4.20 -13.27 -25.82
N THR A 639 -3.00 -13.38 -25.29
CA THR A 639 -1.98 -14.29 -25.79
C THR A 639 -1.95 -15.57 -24.95
N PHE A 640 -1.43 -16.63 -25.55
CA PHE A 640 -1.03 -17.81 -24.80
C PHE A 640 0.15 -17.44 -23.87
N GLU A 641 0.05 -17.76 -22.58
CA GLU A 641 1.05 -17.29 -21.64
C GLU A 641 1.99 -18.40 -21.17
N TYR A 642 3.26 -18.25 -21.44
CA TYR A 642 4.25 -19.10 -20.79
C TYR A 642 4.40 -18.73 -19.31
N VAL A 643 4.49 -19.76 -18.48
CA VAL A 643 4.89 -19.68 -17.07
C VAL A 643 6.13 -20.53 -16.81
N MET A 644 6.85 -20.24 -15.75
CA MET A 644 8.02 -21.02 -15.33
C MET A 644 7.58 -22.34 -14.68
N GLY A 645 7.03 -23.21 -15.51
CA GLY A 645 6.61 -24.59 -15.20
C GLY A 645 7.14 -25.53 -16.26
N VAL A 646 7.88 -26.57 -15.88
CA VAL A 646 8.60 -27.44 -16.83
C VAL A 646 8.51 -28.91 -16.47
N TYR A 647 8.44 -29.79 -17.46
CA TYR A 647 8.47 -31.24 -17.32
C TYR A 647 9.89 -31.78 -17.33
N ASN A 648 10.27 -32.55 -16.28
CA ASN A 648 11.55 -33.21 -16.12
C ASN A 648 12.79 -32.35 -16.41
N ARG A 649 12.69 -31.03 -16.13
CA ARG A 649 13.78 -30.06 -16.43
C ARG A 649 14.25 -30.16 -17.88
N THR A 650 13.32 -30.30 -18.82
CA THR A 650 13.62 -30.40 -20.25
C THR A 650 13.70 -29.00 -20.88
N ILE A 651 14.88 -28.58 -21.29
CA ILE A 651 15.13 -27.23 -21.86
C ILE A 651 14.31 -26.99 -23.13
N ASN A 652 14.27 -27.97 -24.04
CA ASN A 652 13.58 -27.90 -25.32
C ASN A 652 13.96 -26.63 -26.13
N LYS A 653 13.00 -25.84 -26.62
CA LYS A 653 13.22 -24.59 -27.38
C LYS A 653 13.12 -23.31 -26.52
N SER A 654 13.20 -23.44 -25.22
CA SER A 654 13.04 -22.32 -24.28
C SER A 654 14.15 -21.25 -24.35
N GLY A 655 15.27 -21.57 -25.04
CA GLY A 655 16.41 -20.65 -25.13
C GLY A 655 17.38 -20.68 -23.96
N PHE A 656 17.10 -21.41 -22.88
CA PHE A 656 18.05 -21.62 -21.79
C PHE A 656 19.22 -22.50 -22.23
N SER A 657 20.43 -22.11 -21.88
CA SER A 657 21.61 -22.97 -21.95
C SER A 657 21.74 -23.91 -20.75
N SER A 658 21.26 -23.44 -19.60
CA SER A 658 21.12 -24.17 -18.33
C SER A 658 19.95 -23.60 -17.56
N PHE A 659 19.30 -24.42 -16.71
CA PHE A 659 18.20 -23.93 -15.86
C PHE A 659 18.70 -22.87 -14.87
N PRO A 660 17.88 -21.85 -14.60
CA PRO A 660 18.12 -20.92 -13.51
C PRO A 660 17.99 -21.64 -12.14
N ASP A 661 18.15 -20.89 -11.04
CA ASP A 661 17.94 -21.41 -9.68
C ASP A 661 16.54 -22.00 -9.56
N THR A 662 16.41 -23.08 -8.78
CA THR A 662 15.16 -23.84 -8.59
C THR A 662 14.03 -23.02 -7.97
N LYS A 663 14.33 -21.91 -7.33
CA LYS A 663 13.32 -20.99 -6.80
C LYS A 663 12.46 -20.33 -7.88
N TYR A 664 12.93 -20.31 -9.15
CA TYR A 664 12.30 -19.64 -10.26
C TYR A 664 11.38 -20.50 -11.12
N TYR A 665 11.29 -21.81 -10.89
CA TYR A 665 10.42 -22.67 -11.70
C TYR A 665 9.83 -23.84 -10.91
N ASN A 666 8.68 -24.32 -11.39
CA ASN A 666 8.09 -25.57 -10.91
C ASN A 666 8.51 -26.73 -11.83
N ASN A 667 9.06 -27.79 -11.27
CA ASN A 667 9.44 -28.98 -12.03
C ASN A 667 8.44 -30.11 -11.83
N TYR A 668 7.84 -30.62 -12.92
CA TYR A 668 6.87 -31.68 -12.93
C TYR A 668 7.52 -32.97 -13.40
N THR A 669 7.31 -34.08 -12.70
CA THR A 669 7.91 -35.38 -13.00
C THR A 669 6.88 -36.47 -13.26
N GLY A 670 5.59 -36.14 -13.29
CA GLY A 670 4.47 -37.02 -13.52
C GLY A 670 3.42 -36.39 -14.42
N THR A 671 2.37 -37.14 -14.73
CA THR A 671 1.27 -36.70 -15.60
C THR A 671 0.09 -36.08 -14.85
N THR A 672 0.15 -36.08 -13.51
CA THR A 672 -0.87 -35.47 -12.64
C THR A 672 -0.19 -34.64 -11.58
N TYR A 673 -0.73 -33.45 -11.31
CA TYR A 673 -0.23 -32.56 -10.27
C TYR A 673 -1.39 -31.74 -9.69
N THR A 674 -1.40 -31.55 -8.39
CA THR A 674 -2.44 -30.79 -7.67
C THR A 674 -1.82 -29.65 -6.87
N GLY A 675 -2.62 -28.60 -6.59
CA GLY A 675 -2.21 -27.43 -5.81
C GLY A 675 -1.73 -26.25 -6.64
N HIS A 676 -1.65 -26.39 -7.98
CA HIS A 676 -1.19 -25.36 -8.90
C HIS A 676 -2.23 -24.95 -9.95
N ALA A 677 -3.50 -25.21 -9.70
CA ALA A 677 -4.60 -25.06 -10.67
C ALA A 677 -4.32 -25.81 -11.98
N LEU A 678 -4.03 -27.10 -11.86
CA LEU A 678 -3.76 -28.03 -12.97
C LEU A 678 -4.81 -29.16 -12.97
N THR A 679 -4.39 -30.38 -12.68
CA THR A 679 -5.27 -31.57 -12.81
C THR A 679 -6.47 -31.55 -11.87
N GLU A 680 -6.40 -30.89 -10.73
CA GLU A 680 -7.50 -30.70 -9.77
C GLU A 680 -8.59 -29.75 -10.25
N THR A 681 -8.28 -28.89 -11.23
CA THR A 681 -9.22 -27.95 -11.86
C THR A 681 -9.42 -28.24 -13.34
N SER A 682 -8.95 -29.40 -13.81
CA SER A 682 -9.00 -29.79 -15.21
C SER A 682 -10.40 -29.67 -15.79
N GLY A 683 -10.53 -28.93 -16.88
CA GLY A 683 -11.78 -28.73 -17.61
C GLY A 683 -12.83 -27.90 -16.88
N TRP A 684 -12.49 -27.19 -15.80
CA TRP A 684 -13.37 -26.18 -15.22
C TRP A 684 -13.73 -25.15 -16.30
N TYR A 685 -15.00 -24.74 -16.37
CA TYR A 685 -15.57 -23.85 -17.37
C TYR A 685 -15.38 -24.28 -18.83
N SER A 686 -14.94 -25.50 -19.07
CA SER A 686 -14.53 -26.04 -20.39
C SER A 686 -13.15 -25.54 -20.86
N ASP A 687 -12.35 -24.96 -19.97
CA ASP A 687 -11.01 -24.53 -20.25
C ASP A 687 -10.13 -25.69 -20.75
N ILE A 688 -9.20 -25.39 -21.63
CA ILE A 688 -8.24 -26.36 -22.19
C ILE A 688 -7.42 -27.00 -21.07
N ALA A 689 -7.21 -28.32 -21.14
CA ALA A 689 -6.49 -29.07 -20.13
C ALA A 689 -5.60 -30.12 -20.76
N SER A 690 -4.37 -29.74 -21.13
CA SER A 690 -3.33 -30.62 -21.65
C SER A 690 -2.07 -30.48 -20.80
N PHE A 691 -1.65 -31.55 -20.15
CA PHE A 691 -0.52 -31.50 -19.24
C PHE A 691 0.78 -31.74 -19.97
N VAL A 692 1.84 -31.02 -19.54
CA VAL A 692 3.19 -31.09 -20.12
C VAL A 692 3.78 -32.50 -20.15
N GLU A 693 4.54 -32.79 -21.22
CA GLU A 693 5.25 -34.04 -21.43
C GLU A 693 6.67 -33.79 -21.99
N SER A 694 7.40 -34.83 -22.29
CA SER A 694 8.82 -34.70 -22.72
C SER A 694 9.00 -33.96 -24.03
N GLU A 695 8.07 -34.05 -24.97
CA GLU A 695 8.12 -33.35 -26.27
C GLU A 695 7.68 -31.89 -26.11
N PHE A 696 6.63 -31.64 -25.34
CA PHE A 696 6.08 -30.29 -25.05
C PHE A 696 6.26 -30.00 -23.57
N SER A 697 7.46 -29.56 -23.19
CA SER A 697 7.88 -29.60 -21.81
C SER A 697 7.55 -28.36 -20.99
N TRP A 698 7.06 -27.28 -21.60
CA TRP A 698 6.78 -26.01 -20.91
C TRP A 698 5.29 -25.75 -20.77
N VAL A 699 4.87 -25.31 -19.58
CA VAL A 699 3.46 -25.00 -19.28
C VAL A 699 3.09 -23.66 -19.91
N GLY A 700 1.97 -23.66 -20.61
CA GLY A 700 1.26 -22.49 -21.03
C GLY A 700 -0.09 -22.35 -20.33
N ARG A 701 -0.58 -21.14 -20.19
CA ARG A 701 -1.77 -20.78 -19.43
C ARG A 701 -2.71 -19.87 -20.21
N GLY A 702 -3.96 -19.79 -19.75
CA GLY A 702 -4.93 -18.79 -20.18
C GLY A 702 -5.64 -19.11 -21.50
N GLY A 703 -5.01 -19.85 -22.41
CA GLY A 703 -5.43 -19.93 -23.80
C GLY A 703 -5.18 -18.61 -24.56
N ASP A 704 -5.39 -18.58 -25.87
CA ASP A 704 -5.27 -17.36 -26.65
C ASP A 704 -6.63 -16.76 -27.07
N SER A 705 -6.59 -15.62 -27.73
CA SER A 705 -7.76 -14.88 -28.21
C SER A 705 -8.63 -15.67 -29.21
N THR A 706 -8.17 -16.81 -29.73
CA THR A 706 -8.86 -17.64 -30.71
C THR A 706 -9.42 -18.96 -30.11
N ASP A 707 -9.02 -19.30 -28.87
CA ASP A 707 -9.45 -20.54 -28.20
C ASP A 707 -10.93 -20.53 -27.76
N SER A 708 -11.59 -19.37 -27.89
CA SER A 708 -13.03 -19.24 -27.58
C SER A 708 -13.35 -19.74 -26.18
N ILE A 709 -14.30 -20.63 -26.03
CA ILE A 709 -14.74 -21.20 -24.74
C ILE A 709 -13.68 -22.05 -24.03
N SER A 710 -12.57 -22.35 -24.69
CA SER A 710 -11.48 -23.13 -24.10
C SER A 710 -10.39 -22.24 -23.48
N ALA A 711 -10.45 -20.92 -23.68
CA ALA A 711 -9.62 -19.96 -22.97
C ALA A 711 -10.18 -19.71 -21.58
N GLY A 712 -9.33 -19.68 -20.56
CA GLY A 712 -9.76 -19.38 -19.19
C GLY A 712 -8.66 -19.47 -18.17
N VAL A 713 -8.93 -18.94 -16.97
CA VAL A 713 -7.96 -18.85 -15.87
C VAL A 713 -7.47 -20.23 -15.41
N PHE A 714 -8.28 -21.29 -15.58
CA PHE A 714 -7.91 -22.66 -15.29
C PHE A 714 -7.34 -23.39 -16.49
N GLY A 715 -7.29 -22.73 -17.67
CA GLY A 715 -6.68 -23.27 -18.86
C GLY A 715 -5.19 -23.54 -18.68
N TYR A 716 -4.76 -24.74 -19.08
CA TYR A 716 -3.36 -25.08 -19.17
C TYR A 716 -3.11 -25.98 -20.38
N THR A 717 -1.98 -25.76 -21.02
CA THR A 717 -1.55 -26.54 -22.15
C THR A 717 -0.02 -26.64 -22.15
N GLU A 718 0.51 -27.34 -23.11
CA GLU A 718 1.91 -27.65 -23.25
C GLU A 718 2.52 -26.91 -24.45
N GLY A 719 3.82 -26.58 -24.35
CA GLY A 719 4.53 -25.89 -25.40
C GLY A 719 6.02 -26.24 -25.44
N PHE A 720 6.67 -25.87 -26.51
CA PHE A 720 8.13 -26.04 -26.70
C PHE A 720 8.96 -25.02 -25.90
N GLY A 721 8.37 -23.98 -25.40
CA GLY A 721 9.08 -22.82 -24.85
C GLY A 721 9.66 -21.88 -25.92
N ALA A 722 9.31 -22.07 -27.19
CA ALA A 722 9.81 -21.30 -28.31
C ALA A 722 9.14 -19.94 -28.42
N ALA A 723 9.81 -19.00 -29.10
CA ALA A 723 9.24 -17.73 -29.49
C ALA A 723 8.12 -17.91 -30.53
N ALA A 724 7.00 -17.22 -30.34
CA ALA A 724 5.90 -17.11 -31.31
C ALA A 724 5.19 -15.77 -31.12
N ASP A 725 4.43 -15.36 -32.14
CA ASP A 725 3.65 -14.11 -32.08
C ASP A 725 2.48 -14.14 -31.08
N ILE A 726 1.98 -15.34 -30.80
CA ILE A 726 0.83 -15.57 -29.90
C ILE A 726 1.22 -15.85 -28.45
N VAL A 727 2.50 -15.76 -28.08
CA VAL A 727 2.95 -16.05 -26.71
C VAL A 727 3.39 -14.80 -25.99
N SER A 728 2.96 -14.66 -24.74
CA SER A 728 3.40 -13.60 -23.82
C SER A 728 3.57 -14.17 -22.40
N ASN A 729 3.49 -13.32 -21.38
CA ASN A 729 3.61 -13.73 -19.97
C ASN A 729 3.17 -12.63 -19.00
N HIS A 730 3.03 -12.99 -17.73
CA HIS A 730 3.02 -12.08 -16.61
C HIS A 730 4.32 -12.15 -15.79
N PHE A 731 4.70 -11.01 -15.19
CA PHE A 731 5.81 -10.93 -14.27
C PHE A 731 5.34 -10.87 -12.81
N VAL A 732 6.25 -11.20 -11.90
CA VAL A 732 6.01 -11.21 -10.44
C VAL A 732 7.12 -10.42 -9.75
N ILE A 733 6.77 -9.75 -8.65
CA ILE A 733 7.71 -9.11 -7.73
C ILE A 733 7.48 -9.71 -6.35
N THR A 734 8.55 -10.22 -5.76
CA THR A 734 8.59 -10.59 -4.33
C THR A 734 9.52 -9.65 -3.59
N ASN A 735 9.16 -9.27 -2.38
CA ASN A 735 10.05 -8.49 -1.51
C ASN A 735 11.00 -9.47 -0.81
N GLU A 736 12.30 -9.16 -0.85
CA GLU A 736 13.33 -10.01 -0.25
C GLU A 736 13.49 -9.82 1.27
#